data_8b8f8bfd04fa849771f582c12189e33e
#
_entry.id   8b8f8bfd04fa849771f582c12189e33e
#
_cell.length_a   1.000
_cell.length_b   1.000
_cell.length_c   1.000
_cell.angle_alpha   90.00
_cell.angle_beta   90.00
_cell.angle_gamma   90.00
#
_symmetry.space_group_name_H-M   'P 1'
#
loop_
_entity.id
_entity.type
_entity.pdbx_description
1 polymer ?
#
loop_
_entity_poly.entity_id
_entity_poly.type
_entity_poly.pdbx_seq_one_letter_code
_entity_poly.pdbx_strand_id
1 'polypeptide(L)'
;MKISHASSSLAMVICFVFGAFAGVDGWDNINPERKEFPVQKVLWECDLSTAKLELRDGAKGFMQVVENAGRKALKIVKSNDVGLIVVTAPPFSVAKGAKLRAYAYCCCEDGDPESGEAYLRLYGRKEDLTYYKALDGRGPGGPRMQKMVNSPPGGRIRKLAHRLADKETGTSITAAIVVSGPPSASIWTDWGVEDKTASDKAWGKYRKSLEPSDMTYEMMDAAAFDAKLASERDHTAKIAKVGDYARLFVDGRIAPPVIFRGQTSKNGKITYAGGIHDKNGVRIQSMTVNFCKCDKMPLGIWTKDRFDAKAGADIVRTTMRLAPESVFILTLRLDAYPEWVDMHPGEEWRLADGRKVYGSSVHADFHVQPNLPKGKWYWPSYHSLVWRAEVKERISELVDELKRQGLSRKIVGVHIAGYHDAQFATRHPDFSKPAVAAFVEWQKRLYGKVRWTEAPVFGKNPVFDRATDEHQIAYLKFVKQGPFHMQEDLARHIRKCFGKEIVIGRYCMGWSTAAFNSALDLDPFVTGRDIDYLVAQPSYSHRTPGVAIGSRIPTRTFHEHGKLYVNEFDLRTYGGVHGGEVELRVLGLSQATDYPMWLSIHHKLAGQMLAQRMGWWYLDMSGKWFSPPEIAKDIADIHSRVLDVEAVEASDWRPSVAIAIDEQGMLMRNSIGRYYSSADKDLQDQIRSFAASGVPFETVMADDLARKPASGTRYKAVFFANLDRTDPLRERLVSHLQGKGVKCMFLSPDKPLTPAQFANAAKSAGAYVPAGYGLQVDMNGNFVSLHALRSGRYEFKLPRKCKAVNMKTGKVVKTGKSLVLDMTAGETRWYRLSD
;
A
#
# COMPACT_ATOMS: atom_id res chain seq x y z
N MET A 1 27.71 -0.22 -37.65
CA MET A 1 28.02 0.56 -36.43
C MET A 1 27.18 -0.02 -35.29
N LYS A 2 27.81 -0.92 -34.49
CA LYS A 2 27.10 -1.65 -33.42
C LYS A 2 27.29 -0.86 -32.12
N ILE A 3 26.19 -0.35 -31.56
CA ILE A 3 26.17 0.26 -30.25
C ILE A 3 25.63 -0.80 -29.27
N SER A 4 26.48 -1.18 -28.32
CA SER A 4 26.15 -2.14 -27.27
C SER A 4 25.23 -1.52 -26.21
N HIS A 5 24.01 -1.99 -26.10
CA HIS A 5 23.01 -1.59 -25.08
C HIS A 5 22.85 -2.65 -23.96
N ALA A 6 23.93 -3.14 -23.41
CA ALA A 6 23.83 -4.30 -22.51
C ALA A 6 23.94 -4.01 -21.00
N SER A 7 24.13 -2.76 -20.53
CA SER A 7 24.41 -2.51 -19.10
C SER A 7 23.47 -1.56 -18.36
N SER A 8 22.47 -0.99 -19.01
CA SER A 8 21.52 -0.05 -18.39
C SER A 8 20.24 -0.68 -17.82
N SER A 9 19.98 -1.96 -18.11
CA SER A 9 18.68 -2.60 -17.80
C SER A 9 18.55 -3.10 -16.36
N LEU A 10 19.64 -3.45 -15.68
CA LEU A 10 19.54 -4.04 -14.33
C LEU A 10 19.29 -3.01 -13.21
N ALA A 11 19.85 -1.81 -13.37
CA ALA A 11 19.58 -0.70 -12.43
C ALA A 11 18.17 -0.11 -12.59
N MET A 12 17.60 -0.24 -13.79
CA MET A 12 16.25 0.26 -14.11
C MET A 12 15.15 -0.59 -13.46
N VAL A 13 15.40 -1.89 -13.27
CA VAL A 13 14.40 -2.86 -12.77
C VAL A 13 14.10 -2.72 -11.29
N ILE A 14 15.14 -2.50 -10.47
CA ILE A 14 14.96 -2.32 -9.02
C ILE A 14 14.27 -0.99 -8.70
N CYS A 15 14.44 0.03 -9.55
CA CYS A 15 13.79 1.33 -9.37
C CYS A 15 12.31 1.37 -9.78
N PHE A 16 11.84 0.46 -10.64
CA PHE A 16 10.49 0.55 -11.20
C PHE A 16 9.38 -0.08 -10.33
N VAL A 17 9.69 -1.07 -9.50
CA VAL A 17 8.69 -1.67 -8.60
C VAL A 17 8.34 -0.73 -7.44
N PHE A 18 9.24 0.17 -7.06
CA PHE A 18 9.09 1.08 -5.91
C PHE A 18 8.96 2.55 -6.32
N GLY A 19 8.78 2.79 -7.58
CA GLY A 19 8.91 4.10 -8.21
C GLY A 19 7.87 5.15 -7.85
N ALA A 20 6.88 4.93 -7.00
CA ALA A 20 5.83 5.89 -6.68
C ALA A 20 5.93 6.51 -5.27
N PHE A 21 6.94 6.15 -4.47
CA PHE A 21 6.89 6.37 -3.03
C PHE A 21 8.12 7.10 -2.50
N ALA A 22 8.35 8.33 -2.93
CA ALA A 22 9.10 9.26 -2.11
C ALA A 22 8.20 9.63 -0.92
N GLY A 23 8.17 8.77 0.08
CA GLY A 23 7.53 9.08 1.35
C GLY A 23 8.28 10.23 1.98
N VAL A 24 7.53 11.20 2.35
CA VAL A 24 7.99 12.30 3.14
C VAL A 24 8.20 11.79 4.56
N ASP A 25 9.42 11.81 5.02
CA ASP A 25 9.76 11.41 6.37
C ASP A 25 9.44 12.54 7.35
N GLY A 26 8.17 12.68 7.72
CA GLY A 26 7.69 13.70 8.65
C GLY A 26 8.06 13.46 10.11
N TRP A 27 8.70 12.31 10.39
CA TRP A 27 9.00 11.89 11.75
C TRP A 27 10.01 12.80 12.47
N ASP A 28 11.01 13.29 11.76
CA ASP A 28 12.03 14.17 12.35
C ASP A 28 11.43 15.45 12.95
N ASN A 29 10.23 15.83 12.48
CA ASN A 29 9.47 16.98 12.99
C ASN A 29 8.61 16.64 14.22
N ILE A 30 8.39 15.34 14.51
CA ILE A 30 7.43 14.87 15.51
C ILE A 30 8.13 14.33 16.76
N ASN A 31 9.35 13.78 16.60
CA ASN A 31 10.15 13.26 17.71
C ASN A 31 11.40 14.11 17.95
N PRO A 32 11.32 15.13 18.81
CA PRO A 32 12.45 16.01 19.12
C PRO A 32 13.61 15.29 19.84
N GLU A 33 13.38 14.12 20.44
CA GLU A 33 14.40 13.34 21.14
C GLU A 33 15.14 12.37 20.20
N ARG A 34 14.68 12.20 18.97
CA ARG A 34 15.34 11.35 18.02
C ARG A 34 16.73 11.88 17.70
N LYS A 35 17.74 11.09 17.99
CA LYS A 35 19.11 11.39 17.56
C LYS A 35 19.15 11.33 16.04
N GLU A 36 19.36 12.48 15.41
CA GLU A 36 19.68 12.52 13.99
C GLU A 36 20.91 11.68 13.73
N PHE A 37 20.88 10.95 12.61
CA PHE A 37 22.07 10.24 12.18
C PHE A 37 23.12 11.29 11.75
N PRO A 38 24.21 11.47 12.46
CA PRO A 38 25.15 12.54 12.19
C PRO A 38 25.77 12.34 10.80
N VAL A 39 26.00 13.42 10.09
CA VAL A 39 26.85 13.44 8.91
C VAL A 39 28.23 12.95 9.31
N GLN A 40 28.68 11.84 8.72
CA GLN A 40 29.91 11.16 9.18
C GLN A 40 31.18 11.75 8.60
N LYS A 41 31.11 12.20 7.36
CA LYS A 41 32.25 12.80 6.67
C LYS A 41 31.75 13.83 5.67
N VAL A 42 31.80 15.08 6.11
CA VAL A 42 31.51 16.22 5.25
C VAL A 42 32.63 16.39 4.23
N LEU A 43 32.27 16.46 2.96
CA LEU A 43 33.19 16.76 1.88
C LEU A 43 33.10 18.22 1.46
N TRP A 44 31.95 18.82 1.65
CA TRP A 44 31.72 20.22 1.34
C TRP A 44 30.43 20.73 2.05
N GLU A 45 30.48 21.98 2.48
CA GLU A 45 29.34 22.72 3.02
C GLU A 45 29.19 24.05 2.27
N CYS A 46 27.93 24.47 2.06
CA CYS A 46 27.61 25.71 1.36
C CYS A 46 27.67 26.89 2.32
N ASP A 47 28.45 27.89 1.98
CA ASP A 47 28.21 29.25 2.50
C ASP A 47 26.93 29.77 1.84
N LEU A 48 25.86 29.83 2.62
CA LEU A 48 24.51 30.17 2.14
C LEU A 48 24.46 31.58 1.52
N SER A 49 25.39 32.47 1.90
CA SER A 49 25.51 33.79 1.30
C SER A 49 26.00 33.80 -0.15
N THR A 50 26.63 32.69 -0.58
CA THR A 50 27.17 32.56 -1.95
C THR A 50 26.22 31.87 -2.92
N ALA A 51 25.08 31.36 -2.43
CA ALA A 51 24.07 30.69 -3.24
C ALA A 51 23.42 31.64 -4.26
N LYS A 52 23.14 31.12 -5.45
CA LYS A 52 22.55 31.90 -6.57
C LYS A 52 21.16 31.35 -6.90
N LEU A 53 20.23 32.30 -7.07
CA LEU A 53 18.84 32.00 -7.49
C LEU A 53 18.73 32.04 -9.01
N GLU A 54 18.03 31.07 -9.57
CA GLU A 54 17.60 31.03 -10.96
C GLU A 54 16.09 30.68 -11.01
N LEU A 55 15.33 31.49 -11.73
CA LEU A 55 13.91 31.26 -12.00
C LEU A 55 13.75 30.66 -13.39
N ARG A 56 13.16 29.45 -13.50
CA ARG A 56 12.97 28.72 -14.75
C ARG A 56 11.49 28.54 -15.08
N ASP A 57 11.20 28.42 -16.37
CA ASP A 57 9.89 28.06 -16.90
C ASP A 57 8.74 28.93 -16.36
N GLY A 58 8.97 30.23 -16.23
CA GLY A 58 7.97 31.19 -15.76
C GLY A 58 7.76 31.22 -14.24
N ALA A 59 8.60 30.57 -13.45
CA ALA A 59 8.56 30.66 -12.01
C ALA A 59 8.73 32.10 -11.50
N LYS A 60 8.02 32.46 -10.42
CA LYS A 60 8.17 33.70 -9.70
C LYS A 60 8.52 33.43 -8.25
N GLY A 61 9.40 34.21 -7.69
CA GLY A 61 9.81 34.04 -6.30
C GLY A 61 11.11 34.79 -5.99
N PHE A 62 11.58 34.61 -4.76
CA PHE A 62 12.83 35.19 -4.30
C PHE A 62 13.55 34.31 -3.32
N MET A 63 14.79 34.63 -3.05
CA MET A 63 15.63 33.98 -2.05
C MET A 63 16.31 35.09 -1.22
N GLN A 64 16.38 34.84 0.10
CA GLN A 64 17.14 35.69 1.00
C GLN A 64 17.83 34.90 2.09
N VAL A 65 18.96 35.37 2.58
CA VAL A 65 19.61 34.83 3.77
C VAL A 65 18.90 35.41 4.99
N VAL A 66 18.46 34.55 5.88
CA VAL A 66 17.77 34.94 7.14
C VAL A 66 18.47 34.28 8.33
N GLU A 67 18.13 34.72 9.52
CA GLU A 67 18.50 34.03 10.74
C GLU A 67 17.32 33.20 11.24
N ASN A 68 17.57 31.90 11.51
CA ASN A 68 16.56 30.98 12.02
C ASN A 68 17.14 30.18 13.19
N ALA A 69 16.57 30.35 14.37
CA ALA A 69 17.01 29.70 15.60
C ALA A 69 18.51 29.91 15.91
N GLY A 70 19.05 31.10 15.68
CA GLY A 70 20.46 31.41 15.90
C GLY A 70 21.43 30.90 14.85
N ARG A 71 20.92 30.48 13.66
CA ARG A 71 21.72 30.03 12.53
C ARG A 71 21.36 30.74 11.25
N LYS A 72 22.37 30.94 10.38
CA LYS A 72 22.11 31.41 9.02
C LYS A 72 21.28 30.37 8.25
N ALA A 73 20.26 30.81 7.56
CA ALA A 73 19.38 30.00 6.75
C ALA A 73 19.07 30.68 5.41
N LEU A 74 18.71 29.89 4.40
CA LEU A 74 18.13 30.39 3.15
C LEU A 74 16.60 30.32 3.25
N LYS A 75 15.94 31.47 3.11
CA LYS A 75 14.49 31.50 2.87
C LYS A 75 14.27 31.54 1.37
N ILE A 76 13.54 30.55 0.83
CA ILE A 76 13.16 30.45 -0.57
C ILE A 76 11.64 30.55 -0.64
N VAL A 77 11.15 31.55 -1.37
CA VAL A 77 9.72 31.78 -1.59
C VAL A 77 9.41 31.59 -3.07
N LYS A 78 8.49 30.69 -3.36
CA LYS A 78 7.87 30.51 -4.68
C LYS A 78 6.46 31.08 -4.64
N SER A 79 6.15 32.04 -5.51
CA SER A 79 4.92 32.84 -5.44
C SER A 79 3.88 32.46 -6.50
N ASN A 80 4.19 31.56 -7.41
CA ASN A 80 3.25 31.04 -8.41
C ASN A 80 3.36 29.51 -8.54
N ASP A 81 2.42 28.89 -9.23
CA ASP A 81 2.28 27.43 -9.41
C ASP A 81 3.06 26.87 -10.62
N VAL A 82 3.65 27.73 -11.44
CA VAL A 82 4.39 27.32 -12.64
C VAL A 82 5.90 27.40 -12.46
N GLY A 83 6.63 26.60 -13.22
CA GLY A 83 8.07 26.63 -13.31
C GLY A 83 8.82 26.17 -12.05
N LEU A 84 10.13 26.34 -12.06
CA LEU A 84 11.06 25.89 -11.03
C LEU A 84 11.86 27.05 -10.45
N ILE A 85 12.02 27.08 -9.14
CA ILE A 85 13.07 27.84 -8.48
C ILE A 85 14.26 26.93 -8.31
N VAL A 86 15.42 27.32 -8.82
CA VAL A 86 16.67 26.60 -8.69
C VAL A 86 17.67 27.46 -7.92
N VAL A 87 18.12 27.00 -6.79
CA VAL A 87 19.17 27.65 -6.01
C VAL A 87 20.42 26.81 -6.12
N THR A 88 21.47 27.38 -6.68
CA THR A 88 22.75 26.71 -6.92
C THR A 88 23.83 27.24 -5.98
N ALA A 89 24.62 26.30 -5.47
CA ALA A 89 25.85 26.61 -4.76
C ALA A 89 27.02 26.86 -5.75
N PRO A 90 28.07 27.53 -5.36
CA PRO A 90 29.29 27.56 -6.15
C PRO A 90 29.82 26.16 -6.41
N PRO A 91 30.49 25.93 -7.57
CA PRO A 91 31.15 24.65 -7.84
C PRO A 91 32.22 24.35 -6.78
N PHE A 92 32.30 23.08 -6.40
CA PHE A 92 33.31 22.57 -5.47
C PHE A 92 33.99 21.33 -6.03
N SER A 93 35.19 21.03 -5.58
CA SER A 93 35.98 19.90 -6.05
C SER A 93 35.85 18.67 -5.16
N VAL A 94 35.78 17.50 -5.79
CA VAL A 94 35.77 16.21 -5.11
C VAL A 94 36.74 15.23 -5.80
N ALA A 95 37.14 14.19 -5.11
CA ALA A 95 37.95 13.13 -5.73
C ALA A 95 37.16 12.44 -6.85
N LYS A 96 37.83 12.11 -7.96
CA LYS A 96 37.22 11.36 -9.05
C LYS A 96 36.67 10.02 -8.54
N GLY A 97 35.45 9.70 -8.88
CA GLY A 97 34.78 8.46 -8.44
C GLY A 97 34.28 8.47 -6.99
N ALA A 98 34.30 9.62 -6.31
CA ALA A 98 33.77 9.73 -4.95
C ALA A 98 32.26 9.42 -4.93
N LYS A 99 31.83 8.67 -3.93
CA LYS A 99 30.42 8.36 -3.69
C LYS A 99 29.80 9.47 -2.86
N LEU A 100 28.93 10.26 -3.46
CA LEU A 100 28.43 11.49 -2.88
C LEU A 100 26.97 11.36 -2.44
N ARG A 101 26.64 12.08 -1.38
CA ARG A 101 25.26 12.34 -0.96
C ARG A 101 25.10 13.82 -0.62
N ALA A 102 24.27 14.55 -1.36
CA ALA A 102 23.84 15.87 -0.95
C ALA A 102 22.89 15.78 0.23
N TYR A 103 22.98 16.71 1.15
CA TYR A 103 22.03 16.87 2.25
C TYR A 103 21.73 18.35 2.46
N ALA A 104 20.53 18.63 2.96
CA ALA A 104 20.13 19.92 3.49
C ALA A 104 19.00 19.71 4.49
N TYR A 105 18.86 20.65 5.40
CA TYR A 105 17.73 20.66 6.32
C TYR A 105 16.73 21.72 5.88
N CYS A 106 15.45 21.39 5.78
CA CYS A 106 14.44 22.35 5.40
C CYS A 106 13.17 22.24 6.22
N CYS A 107 12.46 23.36 6.36
CA CYS A 107 11.10 23.41 6.87
C CYS A 107 10.25 24.31 5.98
N CYS A 108 8.93 24.08 5.96
CA CYS A 108 7.96 25.00 5.39
C CYS A 108 7.58 26.05 6.41
N GLU A 109 7.57 27.34 6.00
CA GLU A 109 7.19 28.44 6.88
C GLU A 109 5.67 28.52 7.03
N ASP A 110 4.94 28.26 5.97
CA ASP A 110 3.48 28.43 5.89
C ASP A 110 2.68 27.30 6.54
N GLY A 111 3.35 26.27 7.01
CA GLY A 111 2.71 25.15 7.67
C GLY A 111 1.70 24.37 6.80
N ASP A 112 1.63 24.55 5.48
CA ASP A 112 0.75 23.80 4.59
C ASP A 112 1.48 22.56 4.01
N PRO A 113 1.05 21.30 4.31
CA PRO A 113 1.65 20.08 3.79
C PRO A 113 1.52 19.94 2.27
N GLU A 114 0.62 20.68 1.67
CA GLU A 114 0.38 20.71 0.23
C GLU A 114 1.24 21.75 -0.51
N SER A 115 1.90 22.63 0.23
CA SER A 115 2.62 23.78 -0.33
C SER A 115 4.02 23.42 -0.84
N GLY A 116 4.08 22.98 -2.05
CA GLY A 116 5.33 22.89 -2.80
C GLY A 116 6.05 21.54 -2.66
N GLU A 117 6.93 21.31 -3.59
CA GLU A 117 7.81 20.15 -3.66
C GLU A 117 9.25 20.64 -3.78
N ALA A 118 10.17 20.01 -3.06
CA ALA A 118 11.58 20.36 -3.16
C ALA A 118 12.46 19.09 -3.23
N TYR A 119 13.60 19.23 -3.90
CA TYR A 119 14.60 18.18 -3.94
C TYR A 119 16.00 18.76 -4.07
N LEU A 120 16.98 17.96 -3.68
CA LEU A 120 18.40 18.28 -3.87
C LEU A 120 18.90 17.66 -5.16
N ARG A 121 19.80 18.38 -5.86
CA ARG A 121 20.50 17.89 -7.03
C ARG A 121 21.99 18.08 -6.90
N LEU A 122 22.74 17.21 -7.55
CA LEU A 122 24.16 17.38 -7.81
C LEU A 122 24.40 17.36 -9.31
N TYR A 123 25.14 18.32 -9.82
CA TYR A 123 25.49 18.46 -11.23
C TYR A 123 27.00 18.29 -11.39
N GLY A 124 27.44 17.47 -12.33
CA GLY A 124 28.83 17.46 -12.78
C GLY A 124 29.00 18.42 -13.95
N ARG A 125 30.11 19.14 -13.95
CA ARG A 125 30.51 20.01 -15.07
C ARG A 125 31.39 19.20 -16.04
N LYS A 126 31.00 19.08 -17.30
CA LYS A 126 31.92 18.75 -18.39
C LYS A 126 32.63 20.02 -18.81
N GLU A 127 33.93 19.94 -19.01
CA GLU A 127 34.81 21.09 -19.27
C GLU A 127 34.41 21.97 -20.45
N ASP A 128 33.56 21.47 -21.38
CA ASP A 128 33.17 22.18 -22.60
C ASP A 128 31.67 22.42 -22.77
N LEU A 129 30.84 22.27 -21.75
CA LEU A 129 29.39 22.44 -21.91
C LEU A 129 28.81 23.44 -20.93
N THR A 130 28.14 24.44 -21.45
CA THR A 130 27.24 25.37 -20.74
C THR A 130 26.06 24.65 -20.04
N TYR A 131 25.96 23.33 -20.11
CA TYR A 131 24.88 22.55 -19.52
C TYR A 131 25.38 21.69 -18.37
N TYR A 132 24.71 21.79 -17.23
CA TYR A 132 24.88 20.86 -16.12
C TYR A 132 24.18 19.54 -16.42
N LYS A 133 24.91 18.44 -16.40
CA LYS A 133 24.32 17.11 -16.46
C LYS A 133 23.96 16.66 -15.05
N ALA A 134 22.68 16.34 -14.82
CA ALA A 134 22.28 15.73 -13.56
C ALA A 134 22.99 14.39 -13.37
N LEU A 135 23.72 14.22 -12.26
CA LEU A 135 24.55 13.06 -11.99
C LEU A 135 23.74 11.88 -11.41
N ASP A 136 22.43 11.93 -11.48
CA ASP A 136 21.54 10.91 -10.94
C ASP A 136 21.37 9.67 -11.83
N GLY A 137 22.04 9.64 -12.99
CA GLY A 137 22.05 8.47 -13.89
C GLY A 137 20.69 8.04 -14.45
N ARG A 138 19.65 8.86 -14.32
CA ARG A 138 18.31 8.55 -14.79
C ARG A 138 17.98 9.37 -16.04
N GLY A 139 17.40 8.67 -17.02
CA GLY A 139 16.85 9.27 -18.22
C GLY A 139 15.69 10.25 -17.92
N PRO A 140 14.90 10.65 -18.91
CA PRO A 140 13.97 11.80 -18.87
C PRO A 140 12.87 11.81 -17.80
N GLY A 141 13.00 11.00 -16.77
CA GLY A 141 12.12 10.97 -15.60
C GLY A 141 12.71 11.60 -14.32
N GLY A 142 13.83 12.31 -14.38
CA GLY A 142 14.45 13.10 -13.29
C GLY A 142 14.39 12.58 -11.85
N PRO A 143 15.12 13.16 -10.91
CA PRO A 143 14.97 12.82 -9.49
C PRO A 143 13.54 13.11 -9.06
N ARG A 144 12.98 12.19 -8.27
CA ARG A 144 11.63 12.38 -7.77
C ARG A 144 11.60 13.51 -6.77
N MET A 145 10.67 14.41 -6.99
CA MET A 145 10.39 15.49 -6.07
C MET A 145 9.89 14.91 -4.74
N GLN A 146 10.50 15.34 -3.66
CA GLN A 146 10.00 15.05 -2.32
C GLN A 146 9.09 16.21 -1.92
N LYS A 147 7.85 15.90 -1.53
CA LYS A 147 6.98 16.93 -0.96
C LYS A 147 7.65 17.51 0.28
N MET A 148 7.66 18.82 0.38
CA MET A 148 8.10 19.50 1.60
C MET A 148 7.12 19.16 2.71
N VAL A 149 7.63 18.61 3.80
CA VAL A 149 6.82 18.31 4.97
C VAL A 149 6.79 19.51 5.86
N ASN A 150 5.62 19.78 6.39
CA ASN A 150 5.43 20.77 7.40
C ASN A 150 6.23 20.47 8.65
N SER A 151 7.11 21.41 8.95
CA SER A 151 7.45 21.65 10.35
C SER A 151 6.53 22.73 10.88
N PRO A 152 6.01 22.62 12.11
CA PRO A 152 5.37 23.76 12.75
C PRO A 152 6.35 24.91 12.83
N PRO A 153 5.90 26.17 12.88
CA PRO A 153 6.77 27.31 13.12
C PRO A 153 7.65 27.03 14.34
N GLY A 154 8.98 27.08 14.18
CA GLY A 154 9.94 26.68 15.22
C GLY A 154 10.23 25.18 15.31
N GLY A 155 9.64 24.33 14.43
CA GLY A 155 9.93 22.91 14.36
C GLY A 155 11.29 22.59 13.74
N ARG A 156 11.76 21.35 13.92
CA ARG A 156 13.05 20.92 13.41
C ARG A 156 13.05 20.86 11.88
N ILE A 157 14.15 21.31 11.32
CA ILE A 157 14.45 21.28 9.91
C ILE A 157 14.73 19.84 9.48
N ARG A 158 14.07 19.39 8.43
CA ARG A 158 14.22 18.05 7.89
C ARG A 158 15.46 17.91 7.02
N LYS A 159 16.22 16.82 7.22
CA LYS A 159 17.31 16.43 6.32
C LYS A 159 16.77 15.82 5.04
N LEU A 160 16.99 16.49 3.91
CA LEU A 160 16.83 15.91 2.57
C LEU A 160 18.16 15.30 2.14
N ALA A 161 18.12 14.18 1.45
CA ALA A 161 19.32 13.54 0.93
C ALA A 161 19.08 13.05 -0.50
N HIS A 162 20.08 13.28 -1.36
CA HIS A 162 20.08 12.81 -2.73
C HIS A 162 21.28 11.89 -2.97
N ARG A 163 21.07 10.79 -3.67
CA ARG A 163 22.06 9.77 -4.00
C ARG A 163 22.57 9.96 -5.42
N LEU A 164 23.88 9.89 -5.61
CA LEU A 164 24.47 9.87 -6.93
C LEU A 164 24.77 8.45 -7.42
N ALA A 165 24.67 8.25 -8.74
CA ALA A 165 25.17 7.05 -9.37
C ALA A 165 26.70 7.07 -9.42
N ASP A 166 27.32 5.96 -9.04
CA ASP A 166 28.77 5.81 -8.78
C ASP A 166 29.70 6.00 -10.02
N LYS A 167 29.17 6.19 -11.22
CA LYS A 167 29.95 6.05 -12.47
C LYS A 167 30.36 7.35 -13.17
N GLU A 168 29.85 8.51 -12.75
CA GLU A 168 30.01 9.74 -13.49
C GLU A 168 30.47 10.95 -12.64
N THR A 169 31.08 10.71 -11.48
CA THR A 169 31.55 11.83 -10.64
C THR A 169 32.76 12.49 -11.29
N GLY A 170 32.57 13.68 -11.87
CA GLY A 170 33.66 14.57 -12.27
C GLY A 170 34.35 15.15 -11.05
N THR A 171 35.44 15.88 -11.27
CA THR A 171 36.19 16.54 -10.21
C THR A 171 35.54 17.85 -9.77
N SER A 172 34.61 18.41 -10.55
CA SER A 172 33.86 19.64 -10.21
C SER A 172 32.37 19.39 -10.15
N ILE A 173 31.75 19.67 -9.02
CA ILE A 173 30.34 19.39 -8.72
C ILE A 173 29.65 20.69 -8.31
N THR A 174 28.40 20.87 -8.72
CA THR A 174 27.51 21.93 -8.22
C THR A 174 26.33 21.29 -7.53
N ALA A 175 26.07 21.70 -6.29
CA ALA A 175 24.87 21.30 -5.58
C ALA A 175 23.74 22.32 -5.85
N ALA A 176 22.50 21.82 -5.92
CA ALA A 176 21.33 22.67 -6.09
C ALA A 176 20.15 22.24 -5.22
N ILE A 177 19.39 23.22 -4.74
CA ILE A 177 18.05 23.07 -4.18
C ILE A 177 17.08 23.43 -5.30
N VAL A 178 16.11 22.57 -5.57
CA VAL A 178 15.06 22.83 -6.58
C VAL A 178 13.71 22.82 -5.89
N VAL A 179 12.94 23.89 -6.08
CA VAL A 179 11.59 24.07 -5.54
C VAL A 179 10.59 24.17 -6.69
N SER A 180 9.51 23.38 -6.63
CA SER A 180 8.47 23.31 -7.64
C SER A 180 7.08 23.23 -7.01
N GLY A 181 6.04 23.06 -7.83
CA GLY A 181 4.66 22.92 -7.34
C GLY A 181 4.02 24.25 -6.98
N PRO A 182 2.99 24.27 -6.12
CA PRO A 182 2.26 25.47 -5.75
C PRO A 182 3.12 26.50 -5.00
N PRO A 183 2.61 27.72 -4.79
CA PRO A 183 3.26 28.73 -3.98
C PRO A 183 3.67 28.18 -2.61
N SER A 184 4.88 28.51 -2.17
CA SER A 184 5.43 27.97 -0.92
C SER A 184 6.55 28.85 -0.38
N ALA A 185 6.73 28.87 0.94
CA ALA A 185 7.88 29.43 1.61
C ALA A 185 8.61 28.37 2.40
N SER A 186 9.92 28.27 2.21
CA SER A 186 10.76 27.26 2.86
C SER A 186 12.06 27.86 3.41
N ILE A 187 12.50 27.31 4.53
CA ILE A 187 13.74 27.71 5.19
C ILE A 187 14.71 26.52 5.13
N TRP A 188 15.95 26.78 4.75
CA TRP A 188 16.99 25.79 4.50
C TRP A 188 18.25 26.11 5.27
N THR A 189 18.79 25.09 5.98
CA THR A 189 20.06 25.18 6.70
C THR A 189 20.98 24.01 6.40
N ASP A 190 22.26 24.15 6.82
CA ASP A 190 23.27 23.07 6.81
C ASP A 190 23.29 22.31 5.47
N TRP A 191 23.34 23.03 4.37
CA TRP A 191 23.38 22.47 3.02
C TRP A 191 24.79 22.04 2.65
N GLY A 192 24.95 20.74 2.38
CA GLY A 192 26.27 20.19 2.12
C GLY A 192 26.27 18.90 1.33
N VAL A 193 27.49 18.33 1.20
CA VAL A 193 27.71 17.03 0.57
C VAL A 193 28.60 16.17 1.46
N GLU A 194 28.19 14.94 1.70
CA GLU A 194 28.89 13.97 2.52
C GLU A 194 29.39 12.77 1.72
N ASP A 195 30.41 12.08 2.26
CA ASP A 195 30.86 10.78 1.76
C ASP A 195 29.78 9.72 2.07
N LYS A 196 29.12 9.29 1.00
CA LYS A 196 28.04 8.29 1.09
C LYS A 196 28.52 6.97 1.71
N THR A 197 29.75 6.55 1.39
CA THR A 197 30.29 5.27 1.88
C THR A 197 30.49 5.31 3.39
N ALA A 198 31.02 6.40 3.92
CA ALA A 198 31.22 6.58 5.36
C ALA A 198 29.87 6.59 6.11
N SER A 199 28.89 7.33 5.58
CA SER A 199 27.56 7.42 6.15
C SER A 199 26.81 6.08 6.08
N ASP A 200 26.88 5.35 4.98
CA ASP A 200 26.26 4.03 4.84
C ASP A 200 26.88 3.01 5.82
N LYS A 201 28.21 3.04 6.01
CA LYS A 201 28.92 2.17 6.97
C LYS A 201 28.53 2.48 8.40
N ALA A 202 28.49 3.74 8.76
CA ALA A 202 28.11 4.16 10.12
C ALA A 202 26.64 3.84 10.40
N TRP A 203 25.76 4.05 9.42
CA TRP A 203 24.36 3.67 9.51
C TRP A 203 24.20 2.16 9.67
N GLY A 204 24.94 1.36 8.90
CA GLY A 204 24.96 -0.10 9.05
C GLY A 204 25.40 -0.55 10.44
N LYS A 205 26.43 0.09 11.03
CA LYS A 205 26.87 -0.19 12.41
C LYS A 205 25.82 0.16 13.46
N TYR A 206 25.21 1.34 13.33
CA TYR A 206 24.11 1.77 14.23
C TYR A 206 22.92 0.81 14.14
N ARG A 207 22.49 0.43 12.94
CA ARG A 207 21.39 -0.51 12.74
C ARG A 207 21.69 -1.87 13.37
N LYS A 208 22.92 -2.37 13.20
CA LYS A 208 23.33 -3.62 13.81
C LYS A 208 23.28 -3.56 15.34
N SER A 209 23.52 -2.39 15.94
CA SER A 209 23.39 -2.22 17.38
C SER A 209 21.94 -2.18 17.89
N LEU A 210 20.98 -1.94 16.98
CA LEU A 210 19.53 -1.99 17.26
C LEU A 210 18.92 -3.38 17.02
N GLU A 211 19.68 -4.31 16.40
CA GLU A 211 19.17 -5.68 16.21
C GLU A 211 18.94 -6.35 17.55
N PRO A 212 17.72 -6.85 17.82
CA PRO A 212 17.51 -7.77 18.92
C PRO A 212 18.47 -8.94 18.77
N SER A 213 19.01 -9.43 19.88
CA SER A 213 19.77 -10.68 19.93
C SER A 213 19.02 -11.79 19.18
N ASP A 214 19.73 -12.79 18.67
CA ASP A 214 19.11 -13.92 17.96
C ASP A 214 17.93 -14.47 18.79
N MET A 215 16.73 -14.34 18.23
CA MET A 215 15.52 -14.78 18.91
C MET A 215 15.45 -16.30 18.84
N THR A 216 15.42 -16.96 19.98
CA THR A 216 15.06 -18.37 20.06
C THR A 216 13.53 -18.47 20.02
N TYR A 217 13.02 -19.09 18.97
CA TYR A 217 11.59 -19.39 18.87
C TYR A 217 11.30 -20.69 19.62
N GLU A 218 10.54 -20.60 20.71
CA GLU A 218 10.09 -21.78 21.42
C GLU A 218 9.11 -22.56 20.54
N MET A 219 9.39 -23.82 20.34
CA MET A 219 8.55 -24.73 19.58
C MET A 219 8.06 -25.87 20.50
N MET A 220 6.77 -26.10 20.53
CA MET A 220 6.19 -27.20 21.29
C MET A 220 6.84 -28.55 20.88
N ASP A 221 7.12 -29.41 21.84
CA ASP A 221 7.59 -30.77 21.57
C ASP A 221 6.67 -31.50 20.59
N ALA A 222 7.22 -32.38 19.78
CA ALA A 222 6.46 -33.09 18.74
C ALA A 222 5.39 -33.99 19.32
N ALA A 223 5.72 -34.77 20.35
CA ALA A 223 4.76 -35.70 20.97
C ALA A 223 3.66 -34.94 21.72
N ALA A 224 4.04 -33.86 22.43
CA ALA A 224 3.08 -32.98 23.09
C ALA A 224 2.12 -32.33 22.10
N PHE A 225 2.64 -31.90 20.93
CA PHE A 225 1.81 -31.32 19.87
C PHE A 225 0.87 -32.35 19.27
N ASP A 226 1.33 -33.57 19.02
CA ASP A 226 0.49 -34.66 18.47
C ASP A 226 -0.63 -35.05 19.44
N ALA A 227 -0.33 -35.14 20.75
CA ALA A 227 -1.35 -35.37 21.77
C ALA A 227 -2.39 -34.23 21.83
N LYS A 228 -1.94 -32.98 21.76
CA LYS A 228 -2.83 -31.82 21.67
C LYS A 228 -3.69 -31.85 20.39
N LEU A 229 -3.09 -32.10 19.24
CA LEU A 229 -3.79 -32.16 17.97
C LEU A 229 -4.82 -33.29 17.93
N ALA A 230 -4.54 -34.41 18.54
CA ALA A 230 -5.48 -35.53 18.65
C ALA A 230 -6.74 -35.18 19.44
N SER A 231 -6.63 -34.29 20.44
CA SER A 231 -7.75 -33.78 21.24
C SER A 231 -8.49 -32.58 20.62
N GLU A 232 -7.92 -31.97 19.56
CA GLU A 232 -8.54 -30.83 18.90
C GLU A 232 -9.79 -31.23 18.09
N ARG A 233 -10.80 -30.37 18.13
CA ARG A 233 -11.94 -30.46 17.23
C ARG A 233 -11.62 -29.85 15.89
N ASP A 234 -12.50 -30.05 14.92
CA ASP A 234 -12.47 -29.27 13.66
C ASP A 234 -12.88 -27.83 13.92
N HIS A 235 -11.94 -26.91 13.75
CA HIS A 235 -12.24 -25.48 13.78
C HIS A 235 -12.83 -25.02 12.47
N THR A 236 -13.78 -24.09 12.54
CA THR A 236 -14.48 -23.51 11.39
C THR A 236 -14.36 -22.00 11.39
N ALA A 237 -14.46 -21.37 10.21
CA ALA A 237 -14.62 -19.94 10.12
C ALA A 237 -15.50 -19.53 8.94
N LYS A 238 -16.19 -18.40 9.11
CA LYS A 238 -16.93 -17.74 8.04
C LYS A 238 -16.93 -16.24 8.22
N ILE A 239 -17.18 -15.52 7.13
CA ILE A 239 -17.54 -14.12 7.16
C ILE A 239 -19.03 -14.00 6.92
N ALA A 240 -19.72 -13.33 7.83
CA ALA A 240 -21.16 -13.13 7.75
C ALA A 240 -21.52 -11.71 8.17
N LYS A 241 -22.62 -11.21 7.63
CA LYS A 241 -23.12 -9.88 7.93
C LYS A 241 -23.84 -9.87 9.29
N VAL A 242 -23.47 -8.93 10.15
CA VAL A 242 -24.16 -8.62 11.40
C VAL A 242 -24.50 -7.13 11.36
N GLY A 243 -25.80 -6.82 11.30
CA GLY A 243 -26.25 -5.46 11.01
C GLY A 243 -25.69 -4.99 9.66
N ASP A 244 -24.97 -3.90 9.66
CA ASP A 244 -24.41 -3.30 8.44
C ASP A 244 -22.99 -3.71 8.11
N TYR A 245 -22.37 -4.60 8.90
CA TYR A 245 -20.95 -4.94 8.79
C TYR A 245 -20.72 -6.42 8.61
N ALA A 246 -19.79 -6.75 7.72
CA ALA A 246 -19.22 -8.09 7.63
C ALA A 246 -18.36 -8.36 8.89
N ARG A 247 -18.50 -9.53 9.48
CA ARG A 247 -17.78 -10.00 10.67
C ARG A 247 -17.14 -11.34 10.40
N LEU A 248 -15.96 -11.54 10.96
CA LEU A 248 -15.31 -12.84 11.00
C LEU A 248 -15.88 -13.63 12.19
N PHE A 249 -16.29 -14.85 11.92
CA PHE A 249 -16.67 -15.84 12.94
C PHE A 249 -15.64 -16.97 12.92
N VAL A 250 -15.19 -17.35 14.09
CA VAL A 250 -14.42 -18.57 14.31
C VAL A 250 -15.20 -19.40 15.31
N ASP A 251 -15.46 -20.65 14.98
CA ASP A 251 -16.26 -21.59 15.80
C ASP A 251 -17.62 -21.02 16.25
N GLY A 252 -18.28 -20.30 15.35
CA GLY A 252 -19.59 -19.70 15.60
C GLY A 252 -19.56 -18.42 16.45
N ARG A 253 -18.40 -17.92 16.89
CA ARG A 253 -18.25 -16.70 17.69
C ARG A 253 -17.58 -15.60 16.87
N ILE A 254 -17.97 -14.35 17.07
CA ILE A 254 -17.27 -13.20 16.49
C ILE A 254 -15.84 -13.19 16.99
N ALA A 255 -14.90 -13.17 16.06
CA ALA A 255 -13.48 -13.12 16.33
C ALA A 255 -12.88 -11.81 15.76
N PRO A 256 -11.92 -11.17 16.46
CA PRO A 256 -11.17 -10.07 15.87
C PRO A 256 -10.49 -10.51 14.60
N PRO A 257 -10.70 -9.84 13.45
CA PRO A 257 -10.02 -10.19 12.21
C PRO A 257 -8.58 -9.64 12.20
N VAL A 258 -7.84 -9.93 13.27
CA VAL A 258 -6.43 -9.55 13.47
C VAL A 258 -5.58 -10.78 13.28
N ILE A 259 -4.80 -10.78 12.20
CA ILE A 259 -4.08 -11.95 11.72
C ILE A 259 -2.59 -11.64 11.76
N PHE A 260 -1.81 -12.52 12.38
CA PHE A 260 -0.35 -12.46 12.26
C PHE A 260 0.11 -13.41 11.14
N ARG A 261 0.92 -12.87 10.22
CA ARG A 261 1.52 -13.63 9.13
C ARG A 261 3.04 -13.52 9.17
N GLY A 262 3.70 -14.66 9.33
CA GLY A 262 5.15 -14.77 9.25
C GLY A 262 5.60 -15.73 8.15
N GLN A 263 6.90 -15.76 7.91
CA GLN A 263 7.53 -16.80 7.10
C GLN A 263 8.06 -17.89 8.03
N THR A 264 7.73 -19.15 7.74
CA THR A 264 8.14 -20.28 8.58
C THR A 264 9.64 -20.46 8.57
N SER A 265 10.31 -20.25 7.43
CA SER A 265 11.75 -20.36 7.32
C SER A 265 12.33 -19.46 6.23
N LYS A 266 13.49 -18.88 6.51
CA LYS A 266 14.31 -18.17 5.54
C LYS A 266 15.72 -18.75 5.57
N ASN A 267 16.22 -19.16 4.39
CA ASN A 267 17.55 -19.78 4.28
C ASN A 267 17.77 -20.97 5.25
N GLY A 268 16.75 -21.80 5.43
CA GLY A 268 16.79 -22.96 6.32
C GLY A 268 16.66 -22.66 7.84
N LYS A 269 16.62 -21.38 8.23
CA LYS A 269 16.41 -20.98 9.62
C LYS A 269 14.95 -20.68 9.89
N ILE A 270 14.41 -21.11 11.01
CA ILE A 270 13.05 -20.75 11.45
C ILE A 270 13.03 -19.26 11.76
N THR A 271 12.08 -18.53 11.14
CA THR A 271 11.92 -17.08 11.30
C THR A 271 10.48 -16.70 11.69
N TYR A 272 9.66 -17.66 12.10
CA TYR A 272 8.26 -17.44 12.40
C TYR A 272 8.04 -16.94 13.83
N ALA A 273 7.74 -15.67 13.98
CA ALA A 273 7.50 -15.03 15.28
C ALA A 273 6.07 -15.22 15.84
N GLY A 274 5.24 -16.03 15.19
CA GLY A 274 3.85 -16.24 15.57
C GLY A 274 3.63 -16.70 17.00
N GLY A 275 4.57 -17.46 17.58
CA GLY A 275 4.50 -17.90 18.96
C GLY A 275 4.49 -16.75 19.98
N ILE A 276 5.15 -15.61 19.69
CA ILE A 276 5.10 -14.43 20.55
C ILE A 276 3.67 -13.85 20.56
N HIS A 277 3.06 -13.76 19.39
CA HIS A 277 1.71 -13.23 19.23
C HIS A 277 0.66 -14.19 19.77
N ASP A 278 0.86 -15.51 19.59
CA ASP A 278 0.04 -16.56 20.19
C ASP A 278 -0.02 -16.44 21.72
N LYS A 279 1.15 -16.30 22.37
CA LYS A 279 1.25 -16.09 23.84
C LYS A 279 0.56 -14.79 24.28
N ASN A 280 0.49 -13.78 23.44
CA ASN A 280 -0.17 -12.51 23.69
C ASN A 280 -1.66 -12.50 23.25
N GLY A 281 -2.24 -13.64 22.90
CA GLY A 281 -3.67 -13.79 22.63
C GLY A 281 -4.10 -13.52 21.18
N VAL A 282 -3.19 -13.20 20.26
CA VAL A 282 -3.51 -13.10 18.83
C VAL A 282 -3.57 -14.50 18.24
N ARG A 283 -4.78 -15.06 18.19
CA ARG A 283 -5.04 -16.50 17.94
C ARG A 283 -5.28 -16.86 16.47
N ILE A 284 -5.32 -15.91 15.56
CA ILE A 284 -5.43 -16.19 14.13
C ILE A 284 -4.07 -15.94 13.49
N GLN A 285 -3.48 -17.00 12.96
CA GLN A 285 -2.16 -16.97 12.37
C GLN A 285 -2.24 -17.27 10.87
N SER A 286 -1.28 -16.83 10.09
CA SER A 286 -1.15 -17.26 8.70
C SER A 286 0.26 -17.74 8.40
N MET A 287 0.34 -18.78 7.60
CA MET A 287 1.58 -19.38 7.13
C MET A 287 1.55 -19.60 5.63
N THR A 288 2.71 -19.70 5.00
CA THR A 288 2.81 -19.86 3.55
C THR A 288 3.33 -21.24 3.17
N VAL A 289 2.64 -21.90 2.25
CA VAL A 289 3.15 -23.05 1.50
C VAL A 289 3.36 -22.62 0.05
N ASN A 290 4.60 -22.72 -0.42
CA ASN A 290 4.96 -22.40 -1.79
C ASN A 290 4.88 -23.66 -2.64
N PHE A 291 4.15 -23.64 -3.75
CA PHE A 291 4.13 -24.74 -4.70
C PHE A 291 5.44 -24.78 -5.49
N CYS A 292 5.75 -23.71 -6.22
CA CYS A 292 6.98 -23.64 -7.01
C CYS A 292 8.23 -23.92 -6.18
N LYS A 293 9.02 -24.93 -6.55
CA LYS A 293 10.36 -25.19 -6.02
C LYS A 293 11.42 -24.69 -6.97
N CYS A 294 12.23 -23.74 -6.52
CA CYS A 294 13.33 -23.17 -7.29
C CYS A 294 14.41 -22.62 -6.35
N ASP A 295 15.55 -22.15 -6.88
CA ASP A 295 16.65 -21.60 -6.09
C ASP A 295 16.22 -20.52 -5.08
N LYS A 296 15.25 -19.69 -5.46
CA LYS A 296 14.71 -18.64 -4.60
C LYS A 296 13.65 -19.13 -3.62
N MET A 297 13.08 -20.31 -3.87
CA MET A 297 12.08 -20.97 -3.04
C MET A 297 12.46 -22.44 -2.81
N PRO A 298 13.54 -22.69 -2.08
CA PRO A 298 14.04 -24.06 -1.87
C PRO A 298 13.06 -24.95 -1.10
N LEU A 299 12.15 -24.36 -0.32
CA LEU A 299 11.09 -25.06 0.41
C LEU A 299 9.80 -25.24 -0.41
N GLY A 300 9.80 -24.91 -1.70
CA GLY A 300 8.68 -25.23 -2.59
C GLY A 300 8.51 -26.74 -2.72
N ILE A 301 7.29 -27.16 -3.02
CA ILE A 301 6.90 -28.58 -2.97
C ILE A 301 6.56 -29.16 -4.34
N TRP A 302 6.55 -28.36 -5.40
CA TRP A 302 6.21 -28.77 -6.76
C TRP A 302 7.39 -28.56 -7.72
N THR A 303 7.84 -29.66 -8.29
CA THR A 303 8.88 -29.71 -9.33
C THR A 303 8.32 -30.40 -10.59
N LYS A 304 9.10 -30.44 -11.65
CA LYS A 304 8.74 -31.20 -12.87
C LYS A 304 8.56 -32.70 -12.63
N ASP A 305 9.24 -33.26 -11.63
CA ASP A 305 9.28 -34.70 -11.39
C ASP A 305 8.23 -35.15 -10.36
N ARG A 306 7.85 -34.24 -9.42
CA ARG A 306 6.93 -34.62 -8.34
C ARG A 306 6.30 -33.40 -7.64
N PHE A 307 5.16 -33.66 -7.01
CA PHE A 307 4.58 -32.83 -5.97
C PHE A 307 4.77 -33.51 -4.61
N ASP A 308 5.31 -32.80 -3.63
CA ASP A 308 5.65 -33.33 -2.30
C ASP A 308 4.68 -32.78 -1.24
N ALA A 309 3.47 -33.35 -1.21
CA ALA A 309 2.43 -32.96 -0.24
C ALA A 309 2.88 -33.14 1.20
N LYS A 310 3.70 -34.18 1.48
CA LYS A 310 4.25 -34.43 2.81
C LYS A 310 5.16 -33.29 3.27
N ALA A 311 6.07 -32.82 2.42
CA ALA A 311 6.92 -31.68 2.75
C ALA A 311 6.07 -30.42 3.01
N GLY A 312 4.99 -30.20 2.27
CA GLY A 312 4.02 -29.13 2.54
C GLY A 312 3.37 -29.26 3.92
N ALA A 313 2.92 -30.46 4.28
CA ALA A 313 2.33 -30.73 5.59
C ALA A 313 3.35 -30.57 6.74
N ASP A 314 4.62 -30.95 6.52
CA ASP A 314 5.69 -30.78 7.52
C ASP A 314 5.99 -29.29 7.80
N ILE A 315 5.91 -28.40 6.79
CA ILE A 315 5.99 -26.94 6.96
C ILE A 315 4.82 -26.45 7.83
N VAL A 316 3.61 -26.92 7.55
CA VAL A 316 2.39 -26.58 8.30
C VAL A 316 2.51 -27.04 9.75
N ARG A 317 2.89 -28.30 9.98
CA ARG A 317 3.12 -28.88 11.31
C ARG A 317 4.14 -28.07 12.11
N THR A 318 5.29 -27.74 11.51
CA THR A 318 6.35 -26.95 12.15
C THR A 318 5.82 -25.58 12.59
N THR A 319 5.06 -24.92 11.74
CA THR A 319 4.50 -23.61 12.06
C THR A 319 3.46 -23.69 13.18
N MET A 320 2.60 -24.71 13.16
CA MET A 320 1.60 -24.93 14.21
C MET A 320 2.23 -25.23 15.58
N ARG A 321 3.39 -25.90 15.60
CA ARG A 321 4.15 -26.14 16.85
C ARG A 321 4.76 -24.86 17.42
N LEU A 322 5.03 -23.84 16.59
CA LEU A 322 5.50 -22.52 17.03
C LEU A 322 4.37 -21.63 17.61
N ALA A 323 3.12 -21.91 17.25
CA ALA A 323 1.94 -21.18 17.75
C ALA A 323 0.79 -22.17 18.05
N PRO A 324 0.97 -23.03 19.08
CA PRO A 324 0.12 -24.20 19.28
C PRO A 324 -1.33 -23.89 19.72
N GLU A 325 -1.57 -22.69 20.23
CA GLU A 325 -2.91 -22.29 20.68
C GLU A 325 -3.73 -21.61 19.56
N SER A 326 -3.11 -21.33 18.41
CA SER A 326 -3.73 -20.60 17.30
C SER A 326 -4.47 -21.52 16.33
N VAL A 327 -5.42 -20.91 15.60
CA VAL A 327 -5.98 -21.43 14.35
C VAL A 327 -5.30 -20.75 13.16
N PHE A 328 -5.37 -21.35 11.98
CA PHE A 328 -4.50 -20.95 10.89
C PHE A 328 -5.24 -20.67 9.58
N ILE A 329 -4.78 -19.63 8.87
CA ILE A 329 -5.07 -19.35 7.47
C ILE A 329 -3.87 -19.81 6.66
N LEU A 330 -4.07 -20.74 5.73
CA LEU A 330 -3.03 -21.27 4.88
C LEU A 330 -2.88 -20.43 3.62
N THR A 331 -1.79 -19.67 3.47
CA THR A 331 -1.47 -18.98 2.23
C THR A 331 -0.85 -19.97 1.25
N LEU A 332 -1.56 -20.29 0.19
CA LEU A 332 -1.09 -21.15 -0.90
C LEU A 332 -0.55 -20.27 -2.04
N ARG A 333 0.75 -20.34 -2.29
CA ARG A 333 1.36 -19.76 -3.48
C ARG A 333 1.36 -20.78 -4.60
N LEU A 334 0.49 -20.58 -5.55
CA LEU A 334 0.14 -21.54 -6.60
C LEU A 334 0.97 -21.39 -7.87
N ASP A 335 2.18 -20.84 -7.75
CA ASP A 335 3.09 -20.70 -8.89
C ASP A 335 3.50 -22.08 -9.44
N ALA A 336 3.51 -22.24 -10.75
CA ALA A 336 4.04 -23.42 -11.41
C ALA A 336 5.59 -23.48 -11.27
N TYR A 337 6.14 -24.69 -11.39
CA TYR A 337 7.59 -24.88 -11.44
C TYR A 337 8.19 -24.30 -12.74
N PRO A 338 9.50 -23.99 -12.76
CA PRO A 338 10.12 -23.23 -13.87
C PRO A 338 9.91 -23.81 -15.26
N GLU A 339 9.94 -25.12 -15.41
CA GLU A 339 9.87 -25.83 -16.71
C GLU A 339 8.42 -26.10 -17.16
N TRP A 340 7.41 -25.68 -16.41
CA TRP A 340 6.01 -26.04 -16.66
C TRP A 340 5.55 -25.64 -18.06
N VAL A 341 5.87 -24.42 -18.50
CA VAL A 341 5.47 -23.92 -19.82
C VAL A 341 6.19 -24.67 -20.96
N ASP A 342 7.43 -25.06 -20.74
CA ASP A 342 8.17 -25.84 -21.74
C ASP A 342 7.55 -27.23 -21.96
N MET A 343 6.94 -27.79 -20.93
CA MET A 343 6.20 -29.06 -20.98
C MET A 343 4.76 -28.90 -21.52
N HIS A 344 4.22 -27.66 -21.50
CA HIS A 344 2.86 -27.35 -21.96
C HIS A 344 2.87 -26.21 -22.99
N PRO A 345 3.40 -26.42 -24.19
CA PRO A 345 3.48 -25.39 -25.23
C PRO A 345 2.09 -24.86 -25.62
N GLY A 346 1.96 -23.54 -25.66
CA GLY A 346 0.69 -22.88 -26.00
C GLY A 346 -0.13 -22.43 -24.78
N GLU A 347 0.24 -22.86 -23.57
CA GLU A 347 -0.42 -22.49 -22.31
C GLU A 347 0.25 -21.28 -21.62
N GLU A 348 1.32 -20.76 -22.22
CA GLU A 348 2.03 -19.59 -21.71
C GLU A 348 1.26 -18.28 -21.92
N TRP A 349 1.45 -17.35 -20.99
CA TRP A 349 0.98 -15.99 -21.15
C TRP A 349 1.72 -15.25 -22.28
N ARG A 350 0.97 -14.60 -23.19
CA ARG A 350 1.52 -13.88 -24.33
C ARG A 350 1.06 -12.42 -24.35
N LEU A 351 1.95 -11.56 -24.85
CA LEU A 351 1.62 -10.19 -25.23
C LEU A 351 0.98 -10.13 -26.61
N ALA A 352 0.45 -8.95 -26.99
CA ALA A 352 -0.18 -8.72 -28.31
C ALA A 352 0.77 -8.98 -29.50
N ASP A 353 2.09 -8.79 -29.32
CA ASP A 353 3.11 -9.06 -30.32
C ASP A 353 3.61 -10.51 -30.32
N GLY A 354 2.96 -11.40 -29.57
CA GLY A 354 3.27 -12.81 -29.49
C GLY A 354 4.40 -13.19 -28.54
N ARG A 355 5.12 -12.20 -27.95
CA ARG A 355 6.17 -12.48 -26.99
C ARG A 355 5.61 -13.10 -25.72
N LYS A 356 6.35 -14.09 -25.17
CA LYS A 356 5.98 -14.76 -23.94
C LYS A 356 6.34 -13.88 -22.72
N VAL A 357 5.48 -13.88 -21.71
CA VAL A 357 5.74 -13.22 -20.44
C VAL A 357 6.55 -14.15 -19.54
N TYR A 358 7.57 -13.61 -18.90
CA TYR A 358 8.40 -14.35 -17.97
C TYR A 358 8.53 -13.62 -16.64
N GLY A 359 8.93 -14.32 -15.62
CA GLY A 359 9.18 -13.79 -14.31
C GLY A 359 9.97 -14.73 -13.41
N SER A 360 10.08 -14.37 -12.15
CA SER A 360 10.55 -15.22 -11.07
C SER A 360 9.46 -15.32 -10.00
N SER A 361 9.56 -16.36 -9.17
CA SER A 361 8.58 -16.59 -8.09
C SER A 361 8.37 -15.42 -7.11
N VAL A 362 9.29 -14.46 -7.04
CA VAL A 362 9.23 -13.36 -6.06
C VAL A 362 8.74 -12.07 -6.69
N HIS A 363 9.19 -11.77 -7.91
CA HIS A 363 8.79 -10.58 -8.64
C HIS A 363 8.61 -10.94 -10.11
N ALA A 364 7.43 -10.70 -10.62
CA ALA A 364 7.25 -10.68 -12.05
C ALA A 364 8.00 -9.46 -12.59
N ASP A 365 9.17 -9.72 -13.11
CA ASP A 365 9.77 -8.76 -14.03
C ASP A 365 9.00 -8.92 -15.34
N PHE A 366 8.02 -8.07 -15.54
CA PHE A 366 7.30 -7.95 -16.80
C PHE A 366 8.19 -7.40 -17.93
N HIS A 367 9.47 -7.69 -17.88
CA HIS A 367 10.41 -7.33 -18.93
C HIS A 367 10.30 -8.33 -20.04
N VAL A 368 9.73 -7.88 -21.08
CA VAL A 368 9.70 -8.58 -22.35
C VAL A 368 11.02 -8.30 -23.06
N GLN A 369 11.99 -9.16 -22.83
CA GLN A 369 13.20 -9.21 -23.65
C GLN A 369 13.11 -10.39 -24.61
N PRO A 370 13.77 -10.33 -25.77
CA PRO A 370 13.74 -11.43 -26.75
C PRO A 370 14.33 -12.72 -26.20
N ASN A 371 15.22 -12.65 -25.22
CA ASN A 371 15.85 -13.82 -24.59
C ASN A 371 15.45 -13.93 -23.11
N LEU A 372 15.18 -15.15 -22.66
CA LEU A 372 14.87 -15.45 -21.27
C LEU A 372 16.10 -15.19 -20.39
N PRO A 373 16.05 -14.25 -19.41
CA PRO A 373 17.16 -13.99 -18.51
C PRO A 373 17.42 -15.19 -17.58
N LYS A 374 18.69 -15.36 -17.17
CA LYS A 374 19.09 -16.42 -16.22
C LYS A 374 18.26 -16.40 -14.94
N GLY A 375 17.72 -17.54 -14.53
CA GLY A 375 16.92 -17.70 -13.32
C GLY A 375 15.50 -17.11 -13.43
N LYS A 376 15.02 -16.93 -14.65
CA LYS A 376 13.63 -16.60 -14.97
C LYS A 376 13.03 -17.74 -15.76
N TRP A 377 11.71 -17.82 -15.79
CA TRP A 377 10.96 -18.79 -16.58
C TRP A 377 9.69 -18.18 -17.12
N TYR A 378 9.11 -18.78 -18.16
CA TYR A 378 7.84 -18.35 -18.72
C TYR A 378 6.69 -18.69 -17.78
N TRP A 379 5.68 -17.84 -17.78
CA TRP A 379 4.52 -18.03 -16.93
C TRP A 379 3.35 -18.63 -17.67
N PRO A 380 2.63 -19.59 -17.03
CA PRO A 380 1.34 -20.02 -17.53
C PRO A 380 0.38 -18.83 -17.60
N SER A 381 -0.50 -18.85 -18.63
CA SER A 381 -1.71 -18.05 -18.57
C SER A 381 -2.59 -18.54 -17.41
N TYR A 382 -3.08 -17.64 -16.54
CA TYR A 382 -4.05 -18.08 -15.53
C TYR A 382 -5.44 -18.39 -16.13
N HIS A 383 -5.62 -18.13 -17.44
CA HIS A 383 -6.76 -18.64 -18.21
C HIS A 383 -6.57 -20.08 -18.71
N SER A 384 -5.36 -20.64 -18.63
CA SER A 384 -5.08 -22.03 -18.96
C SER A 384 -5.92 -22.98 -18.11
N LEU A 385 -6.73 -23.78 -18.77
CA LEU A 385 -7.51 -24.84 -18.10
C LEU A 385 -6.61 -26.00 -17.67
N VAL A 386 -5.51 -26.25 -18.41
CA VAL A 386 -4.52 -27.29 -18.08
C VAL A 386 -3.84 -26.93 -16.77
N TRP A 387 -3.28 -25.70 -16.66
CA TRP A 387 -2.66 -25.23 -15.42
C TRP A 387 -3.62 -25.27 -14.22
N ARG A 388 -4.86 -24.81 -14.43
CA ARG A 388 -5.86 -24.82 -13.35
C ARG A 388 -6.25 -26.22 -12.89
N ALA A 389 -6.33 -27.18 -13.84
CA ALA A 389 -6.61 -28.57 -13.50
C ALA A 389 -5.51 -29.19 -12.65
N GLU A 390 -4.25 -29.03 -13.05
CA GLU A 390 -3.10 -29.51 -12.27
C GLU A 390 -3.02 -28.84 -10.89
N VAL A 391 -3.19 -27.52 -10.80
CA VAL A 391 -3.21 -26.80 -9.51
C VAL A 391 -4.29 -27.36 -8.59
N LYS A 392 -5.49 -27.65 -9.11
CA LYS A 392 -6.57 -28.27 -8.31
C LYS A 392 -6.19 -29.65 -7.81
N GLU A 393 -5.57 -30.46 -8.65
CA GLU A 393 -5.07 -31.78 -8.24
C GLU A 393 -4.04 -31.65 -7.10
N ARG A 394 -3.04 -30.76 -7.26
CA ARG A 394 -2.02 -30.52 -6.23
C ARG A 394 -2.62 -29.97 -4.92
N ILE A 395 -3.64 -29.13 -5.01
CA ILE A 395 -4.39 -28.67 -3.83
C ILE A 395 -5.07 -29.87 -3.13
N SER A 396 -5.69 -30.77 -3.88
CA SER A 396 -6.33 -31.97 -3.33
C SER A 396 -5.32 -32.83 -2.59
N GLU A 397 -4.18 -33.18 -3.23
CA GLU A 397 -3.12 -33.98 -2.62
C GLU A 397 -2.60 -33.33 -1.30
N LEU A 398 -2.37 -32.02 -1.29
CA LEU A 398 -1.93 -31.34 -0.07
C LEU A 398 -3.00 -31.39 1.03
N VAL A 399 -4.26 -31.12 0.71
CA VAL A 399 -5.35 -31.13 1.70
C VAL A 399 -5.60 -32.54 2.24
N ASP A 400 -5.51 -33.57 1.41
CA ASP A 400 -5.65 -34.94 1.83
C ASP A 400 -4.51 -35.36 2.81
N GLU A 401 -3.29 -34.93 2.52
CA GLU A 401 -2.16 -35.13 3.42
C GLU A 401 -2.33 -34.36 4.74
N LEU A 402 -2.82 -33.12 4.71
CA LEU A 402 -3.13 -32.34 5.91
C LEU A 402 -4.22 -33.01 6.75
N LYS A 403 -5.24 -33.60 6.12
CA LYS A 403 -6.28 -34.38 6.79
C LYS A 403 -5.73 -35.68 7.41
N ARG A 404 -4.92 -36.41 6.65
CA ARG A 404 -4.28 -37.65 7.12
C ARG A 404 -3.44 -37.43 8.37
N GLN A 405 -2.77 -36.27 8.47
CA GLN A 405 -2.00 -35.85 9.64
C GLN A 405 -2.82 -35.16 10.73
N GLY A 406 -4.12 -34.94 10.55
CA GLY A 406 -5.00 -34.21 11.49
C GLY A 406 -4.82 -32.72 11.51
N LEU A 407 -3.86 -32.16 10.71
CA LEU A 407 -3.52 -30.73 10.70
C LEU A 407 -4.67 -29.86 10.18
N SER A 408 -5.51 -30.41 9.30
CA SER A 408 -6.67 -29.70 8.76
C SER A 408 -7.64 -29.21 9.84
N ARG A 409 -7.64 -29.82 11.02
CA ARG A 409 -8.50 -29.42 12.16
C ARG A 409 -8.29 -27.96 12.56
N LYS A 410 -7.04 -27.52 12.59
CA LYS A 410 -6.67 -26.14 12.97
C LYS A 410 -6.69 -25.14 11.82
N ILE A 411 -6.96 -25.56 10.58
CA ILE A 411 -7.04 -24.66 9.43
C ILE A 411 -8.46 -24.11 9.30
N VAL A 412 -8.61 -22.80 9.43
CA VAL A 412 -9.89 -22.07 9.37
C VAL A 412 -10.01 -21.22 8.10
N GLY A 413 -8.97 -21.17 7.28
CA GLY A 413 -9.02 -20.42 6.03
C GLY A 413 -7.89 -20.74 5.07
N VAL A 414 -8.07 -20.30 3.82
CA VAL A 414 -7.04 -20.35 2.79
C VAL A 414 -6.94 -18.98 2.12
N HIS A 415 -5.72 -18.50 1.92
CA HIS A 415 -5.41 -17.31 1.16
C HIS A 415 -4.76 -17.69 -0.16
N ILE A 416 -5.44 -17.43 -1.26
CA ILE A 416 -4.99 -17.78 -2.61
C ILE A 416 -3.98 -16.73 -3.08
N ALA A 417 -2.76 -17.16 -3.35
CA ALA A 417 -1.64 -16.32 -3.75
C ALA A 417 -0.89 -16.94 -4.94
N GLY A 418 -0.14 -16.12 -5.64
CA GLY A 418 0.72 -16.57 -6.75
C GLY A 418 1.22 -15.41 -7.60
N TYR A 419 2.07 -15.72 -8.56
CA TYR A 419 2.65 -14.79 -9.51
C TYR A 419 3.38 -13.60 -8.84
N HIS A 420 3.09 -12.37 -9.27
CA HIS A 420 3.82 -11.20 -8.83
C HIS A 420 3.55 -10.89 -7.36
N ASP A 421 4.59 -10.92 -6.53
CA ASP A 421 4.53 -10.55 -5.12
C ASP A 421 3.34 -11.18 -4.37
N ALA A 422 3.13 -12.47 -4.63
CA ALA A 422 2.00 -13.25 -4.13
C ALA A 422 0.60 -12.79 -4.61
N GLN A 423 0.55 -11.91 -5.62
CA GLN A 423 -0.70 -11.36 -6.15
C GLN A 423 -0.86 -11.80 -7.61
N PHE A 424 -2.01 -12.31 -7.99
CA PHE A 424 -2.33 -12.58 -9.40
C PHE A 424 -2.59 -11.28 -10.14
N ALA A 425 -1.55 -10.45 -10.26
CA ALA A 425 -1.58 -9.14 -10.88
C ALA A 425 -0.86 -9.15 -12.23
N THR A 426 -1.35 -8.39 -13.17
CA THR A 426 -0.76 -8.29 -14.50
C THR A 426 -0.66 -6.84 -14.95
N ARG A 427 0.46 -6.47 -15.58
CA ARG A 427 0.64 -5.15 -16.21
C ARG A 427 0.21 -5.13 -17.66
N HIS A 428 0.14 -6.29 -18.26
CA HIS A 428 -0.18 -6.43 -19.66
C HIS A 428 -1.36 -7.37 -19.82
N PRO A 429 -2.31 -7.07 -20.69
CA PRO A 429 -3.34 -8.02 -21.05
C PRO A 429 -2.71 -9.32 -21.58
N ASP A 430 -3.35 -10.43 -21.29
CA ASP A 430 -2.98 -11.74 -21.80
C ASP A 430 -3.65 -11.97 -23.14
N PHE A 431 -2.85 -12.18 -24.19
CA PHE A 431 -3.28 -12.45 -25.56
C PHE A 431 -3.02 -13.90 -25.98
N SER A 432 -2.79 -14.78 -25.03
CA SER A 432 -2.60 -16.20 -25.29
C SER A 432 -3.87 -16.86 -25.83
N LYS A 433 -3.70 -18.02 -26.45
CA LYS A 433 -4.85 -18.82 -26.91
C LYS A 433 -5.83 -19.15 -25.78
N PRO A 434 -5.38 -19.59 -24.58
CA PRO A 434 -6.26 -19.76 -23.43
C PRO A 434 -7.04 -18.50 -23.05
N ALA A 435 -6.40 -17.32 -23.07
CA ALA A 435 -7.05 -16.07 -22.74
C ALA A 435 -8.12 -15.68 -23.76
N VAL A 436 -7.84 -15.81 -25.06
CA VAL A 436 -8.82 -15.53 -26.12
C VAL A 436 -10.02 -16.50 -26.03
N ALA A 437 -9.78 -17.78 -25.78
CA ALA A 437 -10.86 -18.75 -25.58
C ALA A 437 -11.71 -18.39 -24.34
N ALA A 438 -11.09 -18.00 -23.24
CA ALA A 438 -11.77 -17.54 -22.05
C ALA A 438 -12.57 -16.25 -22.28
N PHE A 439 -12.07 -15.33 -23.11
CA PHE A 439 -12.79 -14.10 -23.50
C PHE A 439 -14.08 -14.42 -24.26
N VAL A 440 -14.04 -15.38 -25.17
CA VAL A 440 -15.25 -15.85 -25.89
C VAL A 440 -16.31 -16.36 -24.92
N GLU A 441 -15.94 -17.19 -23.96
CA GLU A 441 -16.85 -17.69 -22.93
C GLU A 441 -17.34 -16.60 -21.98
N TRP A 442 -16.50 -15.63 -21.64
CA TRP A 442 -16.85 -14.48 -20.82
C TRP A 442 -17.93 -13.62 -21.50
N GLN A 443 -17.82 -13.40 -22.82
CA GLN A 443 -18.82 -12.65 -23.59
C GLN A 443 -20.19 -13.35 -23.59
N LYS A 444 -20.23 -14.68 -23.74
CA LYS A 444 -21.48 -15.45 -23.68
C LYS A 444 -22.21 -15.23 -22.35
N ARG A 445 -21.45 -15.21 -21.24
CA ARG A 445 -22.02 -14.96 -19.91
C ARG A 445 -22.49 -13.53 -19.73
N LEU A 446 -21.72 -12.54 -20.21
CA LEU A 446 -22.01 -11.13 -19.97
C LEU A 446 -23.06 -10.58 -20.96
N TYR A 447 -22.94 -10.93 -22.24
CA TYR A 447 -23.77 -10.37 -23.31
C TYR A 447 -24.80 -11.36 -23.89
N GLY A 448 -24.83 -12.61 -23.43
CA GLY A 448 -25.66 -13.68 -23.99
C GLY A 448 -25.24 -14.16 -25.40
N LYS A 449 -24.21 -13.54 -25.99
CA LYS A 449 -23.69 -13.85 -27.33
C LYS A 449 -22.21 -13.52 -27.43
N VAL A 450 -21.55 -14.13 -28.43
CA VAL A 450 -20.18 -13.77 -28.80
C VAL A 450 -20.22 -12.63 -29.82
N ARG A 451 -19.46 -11.60 -29.59
CA ARG A 451 -19.32 -10.42 -30.45
C ARG A 451 -17.95 -10.41 -31.15
N TRP A 452 -16.93 -10.91 -30.49
CA TRP A 452 -15.55 -10.96 -30.98
C TRP A 452 -14.93 -12.33 -30.67
N THR A 453 -14.26 -12.90 -31.64
CA THR A 453 -13.60 -14.23 -31.53
C THR A 453 -12.09 -14.13 -31.35
N GLU A 454 -11.55 -12.91 -31.38
CA GLU A 454 -10.14 -12.61 -31.28
C GLU A 454 -9.90 -11.49 -30.26
N ALA A 455 -8.66 -11.28 -29.85
CA ALA A 455 -8.28 -10.15 -29.02
C ALA A 455 -8.15 -8.87 -29.87
N PRO A 456 -8.46 -7.70 -29.31
CA PRO A 456 -8.36 -6.43 -30.05
C PRO A 456 -6.92 -5.96 -30.23
N VAL A 457 -6.73 -5.11 -31.23
CA VAL A 457 -5.52 -4.30 -31.34
C VAL A 457 -5.71 -3.03 -30.54
N PHE A 458 -4.78 -2.75 -29.63
CA PHE A 458 -4.81 -1.54 -28.81
C PHE A 458 -4.05 -0.39 -29.49
N GLY A 459 -4.74 0.73 -29.67
CA GLY A 459 -4.15 1.97 -30.17
C GLY A 459 -3.33 2.71 -29.12
N LYS A 460 -2.72 3.83 -29.51
CA LYS A 460 -1.92 4.71 -28.66
C LYS A 460 -2.74 5.76 -27.91
N ASN A 461 -4.03 5.88 -28.19
CA ASN A 461 -4.90 6.87 -27.56
C ASN A 461 -4.91 6.67 -26.04
N PRO A 462 -4.73 7.75 -25.26
CA PRO A 462 -4.68 7.65 -23.80
C PRO A 462 -6.06 7.43 -23.16
N VAL A 463 -7.14 7.71 -23.89
CA VAL A 463 -8.53 7.54 -23.46
C VAL A 463 -9.28 6.80 -24.55
N PHE A 464 -10.09 5.82 -24.17
CA PHE A 464 -10.96 5.08 -25.07
C PHE A 464 -12.25 5.86 -25.37
N ASP A 465 -12.73 5.75 -26.59
CA ASP A 465 -14.07 6.16 -27.01
C ASP A 465 -15.01 4.95 -27.00
N ARG A 466 -16.13 5.06 -26.27
CA ARG A 466 -17.13 3.96 -26.19
C ARG A 466 -17.69 3.55 -27.54
N ALA A 467 -17.80 4.48 -28.50
CA ALA A 467 -18.37 4.21 -29.80
C ALA A 467 -17.41 3.44 -30.74
N THR A 468 -16.11 3.69 -30.62
CA THR A 468 -15.10 3.13 -31.52
C THR A 468 -14.22 2.05 -30.89
N ASP A 469 -14.03 2.08 -29.58
CA ASP A 469 -13.10 1.22 -28.84
C ASP A 469 -13.80 0.17 -27.98
N GLU A 470 -15.07 -0.18 -28.31
CA GLU A 470 -15.87 -1.11 -27.50
C GLU A 470 -15.18 -2.48 -27.30
N HIS A 471 -14.52 -3.00 -28.36
CA HIS A 471 -13.79 -4.26 -28.27
C HIS A 471 -12.61 -4.17 -27.29
N GLN A 472 -11.84 -3.09 -27.34
CA GLN A 472 -10.70 -2.85 -26.44
C GLN A 472 -11.16 -2.72 -24.99
N ILE A 473 -12.23 -1.95 -24.75
CA ILE A 473 -12.84 -1.77 -23.43
C ILE A 473 -13.33 -3.11 -22.87
N ALA A 474 -14.05 -3.90 -23.70
CA ALA A 474 -14.56 -5.22 -23.32
C ALA A 474 -13.41 -6.19 -22.97
N TYR A 475 -12.37 -6.22 -23.81
CA TYR A 475 -11.21 -7.08 -23.55
C TYR A 475 -10.44 -6.66 -22.31
N LEU A 476 -10.25 -5.35 -22.09
CA LEU A 476 -9.59 -4.85 -20.90
C LEU A 476 -10.40 -5.19 -19.63
N LYS A 477 -11.72 -5.06 -19.67
CA LYS A 477 -12.61 -5.48 -18.59
C LYS A 477 -12.48 -6.99 -18.31
N PHE A 478 -12.50 -7.82 -19.34
CA PHE A 478 -12.27 -9.26 -19.22
C PHE A 478 -10.93 -9.58 -18.53
N VAL A 479 -9.85 -8.93 -18.96
CA VAL A 479 -8.50 -9.12 -18.38
C VAL A 479 -8.47 -8.71 -16.90
N LYS A 480 -9.17 -7.64 -16.52
CA LYS A 480 -9.27 -7.18 -15.14
C LYS A 480 -10.07 -8.14 -14.24
N GLN A 481 -11.12 -8.74 -14.78
CA GLN A 481 -11.97 -9.70 -14.08
C GLN A 481 -11.36 -11.11 -14.03
N GLY A 482 -10.50 -11.45 -14.98
CA GLY A 482 -9.93 -12.78 -15.14
C GLY A 482 -9.33 -13.40 -13.89
N PRO A 483 -8.46 -12.69 -13.14
CA PRO A 483 -7.91 -13.20 -11.90
C PRO A 483 -8.96 -13.53 -10.84
N PHE A 484 -10.04 -12.76 -10.75
CA PHE A 484 -11.15 -13.04 -9.83
C PHE A 484 -11.86 -14.35 -10.20
N HIS A 485 -12.24 -14.50 -11.47
CA HIS A 485 -12.93 -15.70 -11.92
C HIS A 485 -12.10 -16.97 -11.76
N MET A 486 -10.79 -16.89 -12.06
CA MET A 486 -9.87 -17.99 -11.84
C MET A 486 -9.79 -18.36 -10.36
N GLN A 487 -9.63 -17.36 -9.49
CA GLN A 487 -9.51 -17.61 -8.05
C GLN A 487 -10.82 -18.05 -7.41
N GLU A 488 -11.99 -17.63 -7.90
CA GLU A 488 -13.27 -18.18 -7.46
C GLU A 488 -13.42 -19.68 -7.80
N ASP A 489 -12.95 -20.08 -8.99
CA ASP A 489 -12.95 -21.47 -9.40
C ASP A 489 -12.03 -22.33 -8.48
N LEU A 490 -10.84 -21.82 -8.14
CA LEU A 490 -9.95 -22.45 -7.17
C LEU A 490 -10.54 -22.44 -5.74
N ALA A 491 -11.17 -21.35 -5.32
CA ALA A 491 -11.78 -21.22 -3.99
C ALA A 491 -12.89 -22.25 -3.78
N ARG A 492 -13.73 -22.46 -4.79
CA ARG A 492 -14.79 -23.49 -4.78
C ARG A 492 -14.19 -24.89 -4.64
N HIS A 493 -13.12 -25.17 -5.38
CA HIS A 493 -12.40 -26.43 -5.27
C HIS A 493 -11.78 -26.64 -3.87
N ILE A 494 -11.11 -25.62 -3.33
CA ILE A 494 -10.52 -25.64 -1.99
C ILE A 494 -11.59 -25.94 -0.92
N ARG A 495 -12.75 -25.26 -0.97
CA ARG A 495 -13.86 -25.55 -0.03
C ARG A 495 -14.31 -27.00 -0.10
N LYS A 496 -14.43 -27.55 -1.33
CA LYS A 496 -14.77 -28.96 -1.53
C LYS A 496 -13.72 -29.88 -0.91
N CYS A 497 -12.42 -29.58 -1.10
CA CYS A 497 -11.34 -30.38 -0.53
C CYS A 497 -11.38 -30.37 1.01
N PHE A 498 -11.57 -29.23 1.66
CA PHE A 498 -11.65 -29.18 3.13
C PHE A 498 -12.92 -29.83 3.69
N GLY A 499 -14.06 -29.66 3.02
CA GLY A 499 -15.35 -30.27 3.43
C GLY A 499 -15.94 -29.67 4.71
N LYS A 500 -15.48 -28.48 5.13
CA LYS A 500 -15.99 -27.71 6.28
C LYS A 500 -16.03 -26.21 5.98
N GLU A 501 -16.68 -25.42 6.83
CA GLU A 501 -16.68 -23.95 6.69
C GLU A 501 -15.28 -23.39 6.95
N ILE A 502 -14.71 -22.76 5.92
CA ILE A 502 -13.44 -22.02 5.98
C ILE A 502 -13.57 -20.73 5.22
N VAL A 503 -12.83 -19.68 5.62
CA VAL A 503 -12.77 -18.43 4.88
C VAL A 503 -11.73 -18.50 3.76
N ILE A 504 -12.06 -17.91 2.61
CA ILE A 504 -11.14 -17.81 1.47
C ILE A 504 -10.82 -16.35 1.18
N GLY A 505 -9.53 -16.05 1.09
CA GLY A 505 -9.06 -14.72 0.77
C GLY A 505 -8.09 -14.67 -0.40
N ARG A 506 -7.84 -13.44 -0.85
CA ARG A 506 -6.84 -13.14 -1.88
C ARG A 506 -6.21 -11.77 -1.67
N TYR A 507 -5.07 -11.56 -2.31
CA TYR A 507 -4.49 -10.23 -2.41
C TYR A 507 -5.16 -9.36 -3.49
N CYS A 508 -5.16 -8.04 -3.22
CA CYS A 508 -5.49 -7.01 -4.18
C CYS A 508 -4.58 -5.81 -3.93
N MET A 509 -4.09 -5.16 -4.97
CA MET A 509 -3.20 -4.00 -4.79
C MET A 509 -3.92 -2.70 -4.41
N GLY A 510 -5.25 -2.69 -4.38
CA GLY A 510 -6.06 -1.51 -4.14
C GLY A 510 -6.12 -0.56 -5.34
N TRP A 511 -7.04 0.41 -5.30
CA TRP A 511 -7.28 1.34 -6.41
C TRP A 511 -6.08 2.18 -6.82
N SER A 512 -5.19 2.48 -5.88
CA SER A 512 -4.00 3.30 -6.13
C SER A 512 -2.92 2.62 -6.98
N THR A 513 -3.13 1.39 -7.38
CA THR A 513 -2.28 0.62 -8.27
C THR A 513 -3.10 -0.01 -9.39
N ALA A 514 -4.11 0.71 -9.83
CA ALA A 514 -5.03 0.29 -10.89
C ALA A 514 -4.30 -0.05 -12.21
N ALA A 515 -3.12 0.53 -12.45
CA ALA A 515 -2.23 0.11 -13.52
C ALA A 515 -1.73 -1.34 -13.36
N PHE A 516 -1.69 -1.86 -12.13
CA PHE A 516 -1.53 -3.28 -11.87
C PHE A 516 -2.91 -3.93 -11.91
N ASN A 517 -3.21 -4.49 -12.96
CA ASN A 517 -4.45 -5.03 -13.49
C ASN A 517 -5.36 -5.86 -12.57
N SER A 518 -4.97 -6.19 -11.35
CA SER A 518 -5.79 -6.98 -10.44
C SER A 518 -6.63 -6.15 -9.47
N ALA A 519 -6.52 -4.83 -9.54
CA ALA A 519 -7.18 -3.93 -8.60
C ALA A 519 -8.40 -3.21 -9.18
N LEU A 520 -8.56 -3.24 -10.50
CA LEU A 520 -9.74 -2.69 -11.17
C LEU A 520 -10.80 -3.76 -11.38
N ASP A 521 -12.04 -3.29 -11.37
CA ASP A 521 -13.24 -4.09 -11.54
C ASP A 521 -13.41 -5.12 -10.40
N LEU A 522 -13.61 -4.60 -9.19
CA LEU A 522 -13.91 -5.39 -8.00
C LEU A 522 -15.31 -6.03 -8.03
N ASP A 523 -16.09 -5.77 -9.06
CA ASP A 523 -17.46 -6.26 -9.20
C ASP A 523 -17.58 -7.79 -9.07
N PRO A 524 -16.71 -8.61 -9.71
CA PRO A 524 -16.74 -10.05 -9.51
C PRO A 524 -16.48 -10.49 -8.06
N PHE A 525 -15.69 -9.72 -7.31
CA PHE A 525 -15.46 -10.03 -5.90
C PHE A 525 -16.69 -9.72 -5.04
N VAL A 526 -17.28 -8.54 -5.21
CA VAL A 526 -18.44 -8.14 -4.37
C VAL A 526 -19.66 -8.96 -4.71
N THR A 527 -19.88 -9.35 -5.96
CA THR A 527 -21.00 -10.17 -6.40
C THR A 527 -20.74 -11.68 -6.30
N GLY A 528 -19.49 -12.10 -6.27
CA GLY A 528 -19.06 -13.50 -6.17
C GLY A 528 -19.35 -14.12 -4.79
N ARG A 529 -19.33 -15.46 -4.71
CA ARG A 529 -19.70 -16.19 -3.50
C ARG A 529 -18.53 -16.91 -2.83
N ASP A 530 -17.48 -17.23 -3.59
CA ASP A 530 -16.47 -18.19 -3.14
C ASP A 530 -15.27 -17.54 -2.47
N ILE A 531 -15.06 -16.21 -2.63
CA ILE A 531 -14.00 -15.44 -1.97
C ILE A 531 -14.64 -14.53 -0.93
N ASP A 532 -14.18 -14.58 0.33
CA ASP A 532 -14.78 -13.91 1.47
C ASP A 532 -14.11 -12.58 1.80
N TYR A 533 -12.77 -12.47 1.58
CA TYR A 533 -12.03 -11.29 1.94
C TYR A 533 -10.92 -10.94 0.95
N LEU A 534 -10.60 -9.63 0.90
CA LEU A 534 -9.44 -9.11 0.18
C LEU A 534 -8.40 -8.55 1.15
N VAL A 535 -7.12 -8.77 0.83
CA VAL A 535 -5.99 -8.15 1.52
C VAL A 535 -5.32 -7.14 0.60
N ALA A 536 -5.11 -5.92 1.08
CA ALA A 536 -4.30 -4.92 0.38
C ALA A 536 -3.51 -4.05 1.37
N GLN A 537 -2.36 -3.54 0.91
CA GLN A 537 -1.51 -2.67 1.72
C GLN A 537 -2.12 -1.27 1.83
N PRO A 538 -1.98 -0.59 2.96
CA PRO A 538 -2.24 0.85 3.04
C PRO A 538 -1.22 1.62 2.19
N SER A 539 -1.55 2.82 1.77
CA SER A 539 -0.64 3.63 0.96
C SER A 539 0.71 3.82 1.67
N TYR A 540 1.80 3.40 1.03
CA TYR A 540 3.14 3.53 1.59
C TYR A 540 3.54 4.99 1.83
N SER A 541 3.22 5.87 0.88
CA SER A 541 3.54 7.31 0.97
C SER A 541 2.78 8.05 2.06
N HIS A 542 1.68 7.49 2.57
CA HIS A 542 0.83 8.12 3.57
C HIS A 542 0.95 7.50 4.97
N ARG A 543 1.85 6.53 5.17
CA ARG A 543 2.06 5.91 6.48
C ARG A 543 2.75 6.82 7.47
N THR A 544 3.55 7.78 7.01
CA THR A 544 4.33 8.68 7.85
C THR A 544 3.47 9.37 8.92
N PRO A 545 3.97 9.52 10.15
CA PRO A 545 3.29 10.30 11.19
C PRO A 545 2.92 11.72 10.71
N GLY A 546 1.77 12.25 11.12
CA GLY A 546 1.32 13.57 10.69
C GLY A 546 0.86 13.69 9.23
N VAL A 547 0.85 12.59 8.48
CA VAL A 547 0.31 12.54 7.12
C VAL A 547 -1.04 11.81 7.15
N ALA A 548 -2.07 12.41 6.56
CA ALA A 548 -3.38 11.77 6.48
C ALA A 548 -3.36 10.54 5.56
N ILE A 549 -4.15 9.54 5.89
CA ILE A 549 -4.30 8.32 5.11
C ILE A 549 -5.78 7.95 4.95
N GLY A 550 -6.19 7.62 3.73
CA GLY A 550 -7.52 7.11 3.44
C GLY A 550 -7.50 5.66 2.98
N SER A 551 -8.66 5.02 3.00
CA SER A 551 -8.80 3.64 2.52
C SER A 551 -8.56 3.57 1.01
N ARG A 552 -7.80 2.56 0.58
CA ARG A 552 -7.55 2.25 -0.84
C ARG A 552 -8.62 1.34 -1.45
N ILE A 553 -9.63 0.99 -0.69
CA ILE A 553 -10.65 -0.01 -1.05
C ILE A 553 -12.04 0.54 -0.69
N PRO A 554 -13.12 0.18 -1.41
CA PRO A 554 -14.50 0.59 -1.11
C PRO A 554 -15.05 -0.20 0.09
N THR A 555 -14.51 0.06 1.28
CA THR A 555 -14.80 -0.71 2.49
C THR A 555 -16.30 -0.81 2.79
N ARG A 556 -17.05 0.26 2.53
CA ARG A 556 -18.50 0.25 2.78
C ARG A 556 -19.23 -0.71 1.83
N THR A 557 -18.90 -0.69 0.53
CA THR A 557 -19.48 -1.63 -0.43
C THR A 557 -19.19 -3.07 -0.03
N PHE A 558 -17.98 -3.37 0.44
CA PHE A 558 -17.63 -4.72 0.89
C PHE A 558 -18.53 -5.19 2.03
N HIS A 559 -18.72 -4.36 3.04
CA HIS A 559 -19.63 -4.68 4.14
C HIS A 559 -21.08 -4.91 3.68
N GLU A 560 -21.57 -4.13 2.74
CA GLU A 560 -22.93 -4.28 2.18
C GLU A 560 -23.12 -5.63 1.49
N HIS A 561 -22.06 -6.17 0.90
CA HIS A 561 -22.03 -7.49 0.26
C HIS A 561 -21.56 -8.63 1.18
N GLY A 562 -21.38 -8.39 2.47
CA GLY A 562 -20.90 -9.40 3.41
C GLY A 562 -19.44 -9.82 3.20
N LYS A 563 -18.64 -8.96 2.56
CA LYS A 563 -17.21 -9.17 2.31
C LYS A 563 -16.38 -8.39 3.32
N LEU A 564 -15.18 -8.91 3.64
CA LEU A 564 -14.27 -8.24 4.55
C LEU A 564 -13.05 -7.69 3.79
N TYR A 565 -12.67 -6.46 4.09
CA TYR A 565 -11.37 -5.93 3.74
C TYR A 565 -10.39 -6.15 4.89
N VAL A 566 -9.22 -6.70 4.59
CA VAL A 566 -8.13 -6.91 5.53
C VAL A 566 -6.94 -6.05 5.11
N ASN A 567 -6.57 -5.10 5.95
CA ASN A 567 -5.48 -4.17 5.68
C ASN A 567 -4.14 -4.85 6.00
N GLU A 568 -3.28 -5.04 5.00
CA GLU A 568 -1.95 -5.61 5.20
C GLU A 568 -1.00 -4.58 5.81
N PHE A 569 -0.48 -4.90 6.98
CA PHE A 569 0.48 -4.06 7.68
C PHE A 569 1.87 -4.67 7.56
N ASP A 570 2.58 -4.26 6.53
CA ASP A 570 3.94 -4.68 6.21
C ASP A 570 4.98 -3.62 6.62
N LEU A 571 4.71 -2.91 7.70
CA LEU A 571 5.59 -1.88 8.24
C LEU A 571 6.86 -2.51 8.79
N ARG A 572 7.98 -2.12 8.25
CA ARG A 572 9.28 -2.48 8.82
C ARG A 572 9.51 -1.73 10.12
N THR A 573 10.05 -2.42 11.12
CA THR A 573 10.32 -1.83 12.44
C THR A 573 11.81 -1.93 12.79
N TYR A 574 12.18 -1.27 13.86
CA TYR A 574 13.52 -1.38 14.44
C TYR A 574 13.84 -2.82 14.92
N GLY A 575 12.84 -3.69 15.09
CA GLY A 575 13.04 -5.10 15.42
C GLY A 575 13.64 -5.95 14.31
N GLY A 576 13.59 -5.48 13.06
CA GLY A 576 14.12 -6.21 11.93
C GLY A 576 14.98 -5.37 11.01
N VAL A 577 16.19 -5.81 10.72
CA VAL A 577 17.08 -5.18 9.74
C VAL A 577 17.03 -5.96 8.44
N HIS A 578 16.65 -5.31 7.36
CA HIS A 578 16.84 -5.83 5.99
C HIS A 578 18.11 -5.23 5.38
N GLY A 579 19.01 -6.09 4.88
CA GLY A 579 20.12 -5.64 4.04
C GLY A 579 19.57 -4.95 2.79
N GLY A 580 19.74 -3.65 2.66
CA GLY A 580 19.14 -2.84 1.58
C GLY A 580 18.19 -1.72 2.07
N GLU A 581 17.96 -1.59 3.35
CA GLU A 581 17.06 -0.59 3.93
C GLU A 581 17.50 0.87 3.70
N VAL A 582 18.77 1.12 3.44
CA VAL A 582 19.23 2.42 2.92
C VAL A 582 18.50 2.73 1.60
N GLU A 583 18.24 1.71 0.78
CA GLU A 583 17.44 1.86 -0.44
C GLU A 583 15.97 2.11 -0.16
N LEU A 584 15.41 1.55 0.91
CA LEU A 584 14.01 1.72 1.26
C LEU A 584 13.68 3.14 1.74
N ARG A 585 14.62 3.83 2.41
CA ARG A 585 14.49 5.27 2.69
C ARG A 585 14.48 6.11 1.41
N VAL A 586 15.29 5.73 0.45
CA VAL A 586 15.29 6.36 -0.90
C VAL A 586 14.01 6.05 -1.66
N LEU A 587 13.40 4.90 -1.41
CA LEU A 587 12.16 4.45 -2.06
C LEU A 587 10.89 4.96 -1.35
N GLY A 588 11.04 5.69 -0.24
CA GLY A 588 9.91 6.28 0.48
C GLY A 588 9.04 5.28 1.23
N LEU A 589 9.55 4.11 1.54
CA LEU A 589 8.87 3.18 2.43
C LEU A 589 9.07 3.64 3.87
N SER A 590 7.98 3.98 4.54
CA SER A 590 8.03 4.34 5.97
C SER A 590 8.50 3.15 6.78
N GLN A 591 9.47 3.40 7.67
CA GLN A 591 9.95 2.43 8.64
C GLN A 591 9.78 3.02 10.04
N ALA A 592 9.26 2.24 10.96
CA ALA A 592 9.27 2.62 12.37
C ALA A 592 10.67 2.37 12.94
N THR A 593 11.43 3.45 13.17
CA THR A 593 12.81 3.38 13.62
C THR A 593 12.94 3.28 15.13
N ASP A 594 11.85 3.53 15.85
CA ASP A 594 11.73 3.46 17.30
C ASP A 594 10.26 3.20 17.68
N TYR A 595 10.02 2.96 18.98
CA TYR A 595 8.67 2.65 19.47
C TYR A 595 7.70 3.83 19.39
N PRO A 596 8.06 5.09 19.69
CA PRO A 596 7.18 6.23 19.45
C PRO A 596 6.72 6.37 17.99
N MET A 597 7.61 6.15 17.04
CA MET A 597 7.24 6.17 15.62
C MET A 597 6.30 5.00 15.26
N TRP A 598 6.56 3.80 15.81
CA TRP A 598 5.63 2.68 15.70
C TRP A 598 4.24 3.07 16.18
N LEU A 599 4.12 3.59 17.40
CA LEU A 599 2.83 4.00 17.97
C LEU A 599 2.10 5.01 17.10
N SER A 600 2.81 6.02 16.59
CA SER A 600 2.21 7.04 15.74
C SER A 600 1.63 6.46 14.44
N ILE A 601 2.38 5.62 13.74
CA ILE A 601 1.93 4.98 12.49
C ILE A 601 0.85 3.94 12.77
N HIS A 602 1.10 3.06 13.73
CA HIS A 602 0.24 1.94 14.05
C HIS A 602 -1.12 2.40 14.58
N HIS A 603 -1.15 3.33 15.52
CA HIS A 603 -2.40 3.81 16.10
C HIS A 603 -3.24 4.62 15.12
N LYS A 604 -2.62 5.37 14.20
CA LYS A 604 -3.34 6.03 13.09
C LYS A 604 -4.08 5.00 12.24
N LEU A 605 -3.36 3.98 11.76
CA LEU A 605 -3.92 2.94 10.91
C LEU A 605 -4.93 2.07 11.65
N ALA A 606 -4.63 1.73 12.92
CA ALA A 606 -5.56 0.98 13.76
C ALA A 606 -6.85 1.77 14.03
N GLY A 607 -6.77 3.08 14.24
CA GLY A 607 -7.94 3.95 14.38
C GLY A 607 -8.84 3.93 13.15
N GLN A 608 -8.26 3.99 11.96
CA GLN A 608 -9.00 3.84 10.70
C GLN A 608 -9.63 2.44 10.58
N MET A 609 -8.87 1.39 10.90
CA MET A 609 -9.36 0.01 10.88
C MET A 609 -10.56 -0.17 11.82
N LEU A 610 -10.45 0.30 13.06
CA LEU A 610 -11.51 0.21 14.06
C LEU A 610 -12.76 0.99 13.61
N ALA A 611 -12.61 2.20 13.09
CA ALA A 611 -13.72 3.00 12.59
C ALA A 611 -14.41 2.37 11.38
N GLN A 612 -13.67 1.82 10.45
CA GLN A 612 -14.19 1.19 9.23
C GLN A 612 -14.46 -0.30 9.40
N ARG A 613 -14.23 -0.87 10.60
CA ARG A 613 -14.43 -2.29 10.93
C ARG A 613 -13.76 -3.25 9.95
N MET A 614 -12.53 -2.92 9.58
CA MET A 614 -11.67 -3.72 8.69
C MET A 614 -10.93 -4.81 9.48
N GLY A 615 -10.48 -5.84 8.77
CA GLY A 615 -9.50 -6.78 9.28
C GLY A 615 -8.07 -6.20 9.24
N TRP A 616 -7.17 -6.87 9.92
CA TRP A 616 -5.77 -6.47 10.03
C TRP A 616 -4.84 -7.66 9.83
N TRP A 617 -3.80 -7.48 9.01
CA TRP A 617 -2.87 -8.53 8.63
C TRP A 617 -1.43 -8.05 8.85
N TYR A 618 -0.79 -8.50 9.92
CA TYR A 618 0.61 -8.18 10.20
C TYR A 618 1.54 -9.07 9.39
N LEU A 619 2.11 -8.54 8.31
CA LEU A 619 3.06 -9.26 7.46
C LEU A 619 4.49 -9.08 7.96
N ASP A 620 5.04 -10.11 8.59
CA ASP A 620 6.44 -10.16 9.03
C ASP A 620 7.28 -11.02 8.07
N MET A 621 8.04 -10.36 7.18
CA MET A 621 8.91 -11.06 6.24
C MET A 621 10.31 -11.38 6.81
N SER A 622 10.65 -10.86 7.98
CA SER A 622 11.96 -11.08 8.59
C SER A 622 11.92 -11.99 9.81
N GLY A 623 10.76 -12.19 10.39
CA GLY A 623 10.56 -12.84 11.70
C GLY A 623 10.89 -11.94 12.88
N LYS A 624 11.27 -10.67 12.64
CA LYS A 624 11.74 -9.74 13.68
C LYS A 624 10.98 -8.42 13.71
N TRP A 625 10.20 -8.08 12.68
CA TRP A 625 9.56 -6.76 12.59
C TRP A 625 8.59 -6.50 13.75
N PHE A 626 7.83 -7.49 14.14
CA PHE A 626 6.83 -7.37 15.19
C PHE A 626 7.17 -8.15 16.46
N SER A 627 8.45 -8.53 16.61
CA SER A 627 8.95 -9.31 17.75
C SER A 627 9.36 -8.49 18.98
N PRO A 628 9.71 -7.19 18.91
CA PRO A 628 9.99 -6.43 20.13
C PRO A 628 8.80 -6.53 21.10
N PRO A 629 9.05 -6.79 22.40
CA PRO A 629 7.98 -7.08 23.38
C PRO A 629 6.93 -5.97 23.47
N GLU A 630 7.35 -4.71 23.37
CA GLU A 630 6.45 -3.55 23.41
C GLU A 630 5.57 -3.48 22.15
N ILE A 631 6.10 -3.87 20.98
CA ILE A 631 5.33 -3.96 19.72
C ILE A 631 4.32 -5.11 19.81
N ALA A 632 4.76 -6.28 20.27
CA ALA A 632 3.87 -7.43 20.43
C ALA A 632 2.73 -7.17 21.41
N LYS A 633 3.02 -6.45 22.50
CA LYS A 633 2.02 -6.00 23.48
C LYS A 633 1.04 -4.99 22.87
N ASP A 634 1.52 -4.03 22.09
CA ASP A 634 0.67 -3.04 21.42
C ASP A 634 -0.26 -3.71 20.39
N ILE A 635 0.22 -4.70 19.66
CA ILE A 635 -0.60 -5.54 18.75
C ILE A 635 -1.70 -6.29 19.54
N ALA A 636 -1.37 -6.85 20.68
CA ALA A 636 -2.34 -7.52 21.55
C ALA A 636 -3.39 -6.56 22.13
N ASP A 637 -2.97 -5.33 22.49
CA ASP A 637 -3.89 -4.28 22.93
C ASP A 637 -4.88 -3.89 21.82
N ILE A 638 -4.41 -3.72 20.58
CA ILE A 638 -5.29 -3.49 19.42
C ILE A 638 -6.26 -4.67 19.23
N HIS A 639 -5.77 -5.91 19.31
CA HIS A 639 -6.61 -7.10 19.19
C HIS A 639 -7.76 -7.11 20.21
N SER A 640 -7.48 -6.78 21.47
CA SER A 640 -8.53 -6.68 22.49
C SER A 640 -9.54 -5.58 22.20
N ARG A 641 -9.10 -4.42 21.70
CA ARG A 641 -9.96 -3.27 21.39
C ARG A 641 -10.90 -3.48 20.22
N VAL A 642 -10.56 -4.38 19.28
CA VAL A 642 -11.50 -4.73 18.21
C VAL A 642 -12.81 -5.24 18.80
N LEU A 643 -12.74 -6.14 19.78
CA LEU A 643 -13.94 -6.66 20.46
C LEU A 643 -14.67 -5.57 21.24
N ASP A 644 -13.93 -4.66 21.90
CA ASP A 644 -14.56 -3.54 22.64
C ASP A 644 -15.34 -2.61 21.70
N VAL A 645 -14.78 -2.30 20.52
CA VAL A 645 -15.46 -1.47 19.52
C VAL A 645 -16.64 -2.18 18.90
N GLU A 646 -16.55 -3.50 18.73
CA GLU A 646 -17.64 -4.31 18.17
C GLU A 646 -18.78 -4.56 19.14
N ALA A 647 -18.47 -4.66 20.45
CA ALA A 647 -19.46 -4.84 21.51
C ALA A 647 -20.27 -3.55 21.81
N VAL A 648 -19.76 -2.39 21.40
CA VAL A 648 -20.54 -1.14 21.51
C VAL A 648 -21.68 -1.23 20.51
N GLU A 649 -22.90 -1.32 21.02
CA GLU A 649 -24.13 -1.29 20.23
C GLU A 649 -24.08 -0.15 19.21
N ALA A 650 -24.51 -0.46 18.00
CA ALA A 650 -24.50 0.45 16.90
C ALA A 650 -25.29 1.71 17.25
N SER A 651 -24.60 2.83 17.52
CA SER A 651 -25.29 4.10 17.40
C SER A 651 -25.69 4.26 15.94
N ASP A 652 -26.84 4.84 15.69
CA ASP A 652 -27.34 5.11 14.33
C ASP A 652 -26.48 6.12 13.57
N TRP A 653 -25.46 6.69 14.23
CA TRP A 653 -24.61 7.68 13.60
C TRP A 653 -23.61 7.05 12.61
N ARG A 654 -23.58 7.59 11.42
CA ARG A 654 -22.69 7.20 10.34
C ARG A 654 -22.20 8.41 9.56
N PRO A 655 -21.08 8.31 8.87
CA PRO A 655 -20.65 9.33 7.93
C PRO A 655 -21.74 9.64 6.92
N SER A 656 -22.05 10.92 6.75
CA SER A 656 -23.04 11.42 5.80
C SER A 656 -22.40 11.86 4.47
N VAL A 657 -21.11 11.55 4.28
CA VAL A 657 -20.35 11.84 3.07
C VAL A 657 -19.77 10.55 2.51
N ALA A 658 -19.85 10.38 1.19
CA ALA A 658 -19.20 9.28 0.49
C ALA A 658 -18.28 9.78 -0.61
N ILE A 659 -17.19 9.05 -0.83
CA ILE A 659 -16.40 9.08 -2.06
C ILE A 659 -16.80 7.84 -2.87
N ALA A 660 -17.43 8.07 -4.02
CA ALA A 660 -17.83 7.02 -4.94
C ALA A 660 -16.80 6.92 -6.08
N ILE A 661 -16.16 5.77 -6.20
CA ILE A 661 -15.13 5.54 -7.21
C ILE A 661 -15.74 4.74 -8.36
N ASP A 662 -15.64 5.28 -9.58
CA ASP A 662 -16.10 4.61 -10.79
C ASP A 662 -14.98 3.83 -11.44
N GLU A 663 -14.96 2.52 -11.23
CA GLU A 663 -13.98 1.63 -11.84
C GLU A 663 -14.15 1.55 -13.36
N GLN A 664 -15.38 1.65 -13.88
CA GLN A 664 -15.62 1.69 -15.32
C GLN A 664 -15.05 2.97 -15.95
N GLY A 665 -15.18 4.11 -15.28
CA GLY A 665 -14.53 5.35 -15.71
C GLY A 665 -13.00 5.25 -15.68
N MET A 666 -12.43 4.49 -14.74
CA MET A 666 -11.00 4.19 -14.76
C MET A 666 -10.60 3.28 -15.92
N LEU A 667 -11.45 2.33 -16.32
CA LEU A 667 -11.23 1.46 -17.49
C LEU A 667 -11.23 2.23 -18.81
N MET A 668 -11.89 3.38 -18.88
CA MET A 668 -11.88 4.23 -20.09
C MET A 668 -10.50 4.84 -20.36
N ARG A 669 -9.58 4.75 -19.43
CA ARG A 669 -8.19 5.21 -19.62
C ARG A 669 -7.33 4.04 -20.10
N ASN A 670 -6.67 4.23 -21.24
CA ASN A 670 -5.75 3.24 -21.79
C ASN A 670 -4.48 3.15 -20.94
N SER A 671 -4.48 2.23 -19.98
CA SER A 671 -3.35 1.99 -19.07
C SER A 671 -2.35 0.94 -19.57
N ILE A 672 -2.56 0.39 -20.78
CA ILE A 672 -1.73 -0.67 -21.33
C ILE A 672 -0.29 -0.18 -21.54
N GLY A 673 0.67 -0.95 -21.01
CA GLY A 673 2.09 -0.62 -21.09
C GLY A 673 2.54 0.55 -20.20
N ARG A 674 1.64 1.15 -19.41
CA ARG A 674 1.98 2.23 -18.45
C ARG A 674 2.02 1.69 -17.03
N TYR A 675 3.06 2.05 -16.28
CA TYR A 675 3.26 1.58 -14.91
C TYR A 675 2.30 2.22 -13.90
N TYR A 676 2.00 3.51 -14.09
CA TYR A 676 1.01 4.28 -13.35
C TYR A 676 0.28 5.20 -14.34
N SER A 677 -1.03 5.20 -14.28
CA SER A 677 -1.78 6.29 -14.87
C SER A 677 -1.73 7.51 -13.92
N SER A 678 -1.77 8.71 -14.46
CA SER A 678 -1.96 9.92 -13.66
C SER A 678 -3.21 9.80 -12.77
N ALA A 679 -4.26 9.12 -13.26
CA ALA A 679 -5.49 8.87 -12.53
C ALA A 679 -5.29 8.15 -11.18
N ASP A 680 -4.33 7.23 -11.09
CA ASP A 680 -4.10 6.47 -9.85
C ASP A 680 -3.46 7.34 -8.78
N LYS A 681 -2.47 8.16 -9.16
CA LYS A 681 -1.85 9.11 -8.25
C LYS A 681 -2.86 10.16 -7.81
N ASP A 682 -3.62 10.71 -8.73
CA ASP A 682 -4.62 11.76 -8.49
C ASP A 682 -5.70 11.24 -7.54
N LEU A 683 -6.15 9.98 -7.70
CA LEU A 683 -7.11 9.37 -6.80
C LEU A 683 -6.55 9.20 -5.38
N GLN A 684 -5.29 8.75 -5.24
CA GLN A 684 -4.65 8.63 -3.93
C GLN A 684 -4.51 9.97 -3.23
N ASP A 685 -4.04 10.98 -3.95
CA ASP A 685 -3.85 12.33 -3.41
C ASP A 685 -5.19 12.95 -3.01
N GLN A 686 -6.27 12.70 -3.78
CA GLN A 686 -7.60 13.14 -3.41
C GLN A 686 -8.13 12.45 -2.15
N ILE A 687 -8.03 11.12 -2.06
CA ILE A 687 -8.47 10.39 -0.86
C ILE A 687 -7.68 10.86 0.37
N ARG A 688 -6.38 11.14 0.23
CA ARG A 688 -5.57 11.74 1.29
C ARG A 688 -6.05 13.14 1.67
N SER A 689 -6.33 13.98 0.69
CA SER A 689 -6.88 15.33 0.90
C SER A 689 -8.20 15.28 1.67
N PHE A 690 -9.07 14.34 1.35
CA PHE A 690 -10.31 14.11 2.07
C PHE A 690 -10.07 13.66 3.51
N ALA A 691 -9.17 12.71 3.73
CA ALA A 691 -8.80 12.28 5.08
C ALA A 691 -8.21 13.43 5.93
N ALA A 692 -7.50 14.37 5.30
CA ALA A 692 -6.94 15.56 5.96
C ALA A 692 -7.97 16.66 6.28
N SER A 693 -9.18 16.55 5.77
CA SER A 693 -10.20 17.61 5.87
C SER A 693 -10.87 17.73 7.24
N GLY A 694 -10.72 16.74 8.12
CA GLY A 694 -11.47 16.65 9.37
C GLY A 694 -12.92 16.19 9.21
N VAL A 695 -13.31 15.74 8.02
CA VAL A 695 -14.67 15.22 7.73
C VAL A 695 -14.62 13.69 7.68
N PRO A 696 -15.41 12.98 8.50
CA PRO A 696 -15.55 11.54 8.37
C PRO A 696 -16.33 11.18 7.09
N PHE A 697 -15.84 10.19 6.34
CA PHE A 697 -16.44 9.75 5.08
C PHE A 697 -16.33 8.24 4.90
N GLU A 698 -17.13 7.71 3.98
CA GLU A 698 -17.08 6.32 3.53
C GLU A 698 -16.60 6.23 2.09
N THR A 699 -15.98 5.11 1.72
CA THR A 699 -15.60 4.79 0.34
C THR A 699 -16.55 3.72 -0.22
N VAL A 700 -17.08 3.98 -1.41
CA VAL A 700 -18.07 3.12 -2.09
C VAL A 700 -17.74 2.96 -3.58
N MET A 701 -18.26 1.90 -4.19
CA MET A 701 -18.18 1.71 -5.64
C MET A 701 -19.36 2.43 -6.32
N ALA A 702 -19.06 3.22 -7.34
CA ALA A 702 -20.09 3.87 -8.16
C ALA A 702 -20.97 2.84 -8.90
N ASP A 703 -20.38 1.72 -9.32
CA ASP A 703 -21.12 0.60 -9.92
C ASP A 703 -22.19 0.04 -9.00
N ASP A 704 -21.86 -0.13 -7.71
CA ASP A 704 -22.81 -0.66 -6.73
C ASP A 704 -23.92 0.34 -6.42
N LEU A 705 -23.58 1.62 -6.27
CA LEU A 705 -24.58 2.69 -6.15
C LEU A 705 -25.48 2.76 -7.37
N ALA A 706 -24.94 2.55 -8.58
CA ALA A 706 -25.74 2.58 -9.81
C ALA A 706 -26.73 1.41 -9.90
N ARG A 707 -26.39 0.24 -9.34
CA ARG A 707 -27.31 -0.89 -9.21
C ARG A 707 -28.36 -0.70 -8.11
N LYS A 708 -28.00 0.00 -7.04
CA LYS A 708 -28.84 0.23 -5.85
C LYS A 708 -28.88 1.72 -5.48
N PRO A 709 -29.44 2.62 -6.33
CA PRO A 709 -29.35 4.06 -6.10
C PRO A 709 -29.92 4.52 -4.75
N ALA A 710 -30.89 3.79 -4.21
CA ALA A 710 -31.48 4.07 -2.92
C ALA A 710 -30.49 4.00 -1.76
N SER A 711 -29.44 3.17 -1.87
CA SER A 711 -28.39 3.09 -0.83
C SER A 711 -27.57 4.38 -0.71
N GLY A 712 -27.47 5.15 -1.78
CA GLY A 712 -26.77 6.44 -1.83
C GLY A 712 -27.55 7.60 -1.24
N THR A 713 -28.89 7.48 -1.05
CA THR A 713 -29.75 8.58 -0.60
C THR A 713 -29.55 8.95 0.89
N ARG A 714 -28.87 8.11 1.65
CA ARG A 714 -28.48 8.39 3.03
C ARG A 714 -27.39 9.44 3.17
N TYR A 715 -26.62 9.68 2.11
CA TYR A 715 -25.56 10.68 2.13
C TYR A 715 -26.12 12.09 1.90
N LYS A 716 -25.46 13.08 2.53
CA LYS A 716 -25.69 14.50 2.24
C LYS A 716 -24.88 14.93 1.02
N ALA A 717 -23.72 14.32 0.83
CA ALA A 717 -22.85 14.58 -0.31
C ALA A 717 -22.20 13.28 -0.80
N VAL A 718 -22.11 13.13 -2.11
CA VAL A 718 -21.35 12.08 -2.80
C VAL A 718 -20.35 12.74 -3.74
N PHE A 719 -19.07 12.44 -3.52
CA PHE A 719 -17.98 12.88 -4.38
C PHE A 719 -17.60 11.75 -5.33
N PHE A 720 -17.87 11.96 -6.60
CA PHE A 720 -17.58 10.95 -7.63
C PHE A 720 -16.17 11.14 -8.17
N ALA A 721 -15.33 10.10 -8.04
CA ALA A 721 -14.01 10.03 -8.64
C ALA A 721 -14.07 9.20 -9.93
N ASN A 722 -13.50 9.75 -10.99
CA ASN A 722 -13.42 9.13 -12.33
C ASN A 722 -14.79 8.77 -12.97
N LEU A 723 -15.88 9.43 -12.59
CA LEU A 723 -17.22 9.06 -13.08
C LEU A 723 -17.32 9.21 -14.60
N ASP A 724 -17.65 8.12 -15.27
CA ASP A 724 -17.94 8.13 -16.70
C ASP A 724 -19.37 8.62 -16.97
N ARG A 725 -19.51 9.93 -17.17
CA ARG A 725 -20.78 10.57 -17.43
C ARG A 725 -21.37 10.27 -18.81
N THR A 726 -20.62 9.61 -19.68
CA THR A 726 -21.13 9.12 -20.98
C THR A 726 -21.93 7.82 -20.82
N ASP A 727 -21.83 7.16 -19.66
CA ASP A 727 -22.61 5.95 -19.36
C ASP A 727 -24.02 6.33 -18.87
N PRO A 728 -25.09 5.91 -19.55
CA PRO A 728 -26.47 6.22 -19.15
C PRO A 728 -26.83 5.73 -17.73
N LEU A 729 -26.18 4.66 -17.24
CA LEU A 729 -26.42 4.14 -15.90
C LEU A 729 -25.89 5.11 -14.84
N ARG A 730 -24.71 5.72 -15.08
CA ARG A 730 -24.11 6.74 -14.19
C ARG A 730 -24.93 8.03 -14.18
N GLU A 731 -25.39 8.47 -15.33
CA GLU A 731 -26.25 9.67 -15.40
C GLU A 731 -27.59 9.45 -14.67
N ARG A 732 -28.20 8.27 -14.80
CA ARG A 732 -29.41 7.92 -14.01
C ARG A 732 -29.13 7.89 -12.51
N LEU A 733 -27.97 7.38 -12.07
CA LEU A 733 -27.57 7.42 -10.67
C LEU A 733 -27.50 8.86 -10.16
N VAL A 734 -26.76 9.72 -10.88
CA VAL A 734 -26.60 11.12 -10.50
C VAL A 734 -27.96 11.83 -10.40
N SER A 735 -28.80 11.68 -11.43
CA SER A 735 -30.14 12.27 -11.47
C SER A 735 -31.01 11.79 -10.31
N HIS A 736 -30.97 10.49 -10.00
CA HIS A 736 -31.72 9.94 -8.86
C HIS A 736 -31.25 10.54 -7.52
N LEU A 737 -29.95 10.60 -7.27
CA LEU A 737 -29.39 11.13 -6.03
C LEU A 737 -29.73 12.63 -5.88
N GLN A 738 -29.57 13.41 -6.94
CA GLN A 738 -29.90 14.85 -6.94
C GLN A 738 -31.41 15.07 -6.70
N GLY A 739 -32.25 14.26 -7.33
CA GLY A 739 -33.71 14.30 -7.10
C GLY A 739 -34.11 13.94 -5.65
N LYS A 740 -33.24 13.27 -4.89
CA LYS A 740 -33.41 13.00 -3.46
C LYS A 740 -32.68 14.01 -2.55
N GLY A 741 -32.15 15.10 -3.10
CA GLY A 741 -31.50 16.17 -2.34
C GLY A 741 -30.03 15.85 -1.96
N VAL A 742 -29.43 14.80 -2.51
CA VAL A 742 -28.03 14.49 -2.30
C VAL A 742 -27.18 15.39 -3.18
N LYS A 743 -26.20 16.07 -2.62
CA LYS A 743 -25.26 16.90 -3.37
C LYS A 743 -24.22 16.02 -4.07
N CYS A 744 -24.29 15.93 -5.40
CA CYS A 744 -23.32 15.21 -6.23
C CYS A 744 -22.22 16.17 -6.68
N MET A 745 -20.97 15.80 -6.44
CA MET A 745 -19.79 16.54 -6.83
C MET A 745 -18.86 15.64 -7.64
N PHE A 746 -18.26 16.22 -8.69
CA PHE A 746 -17.42 15.47 -9.63
C PHE A 746 -15.97 15.90 -9.43
N LEU A 747 -15.13 14.94 -9.11
CA LEU A 747 -13.71 15.19 -8.88
C LEU A 747 -12.98 15.19 -10.22
N SER A 748 -12.28 16.27 -10.49
CA SER A 748 -11.40 16.37 -11.66
C SER A 748 -9.99 15.93 -11.29
N PRO A 749 -9.37 15.04 -12.08
CA PRO A 749 -7.96 14.71 -11.92
C PRO A 749 -7.05 15.94 -12.04
N ASP A 750 -7.41 16.89 -12.90
CA ASP A 750 -6.61 18.08 -13.20
C ASP A 750 -6.73 19.18 -12.11
N LYS A 751 -7.76 19.06 -11.26
CA LYS A 751 -8.03 20.03 -10.16
C LYS A 751 -8.46 19.28 -8.90
N PRO A 752 -7.55 18.64 -8.19
CA PRO A 752 -7.87 18.00 -6.93
C PRO A 752 -8.35 19.03 -5.90
N LEU A 753 -9.37 18.68 -5.13
CA LEU A 753 -9.84 19.53 -4.04
C LEU A 753 -8.82 19.52 -2.89
N THR A 754 -8.54 20.71 -2.37
CA THR A 754 -7.81 20.83 -1.11
C THR A 754 -8.65 20.34 0.08
N PRO A 755 -8.06 19.99 1.22
CA PRO A 755 -8.80 19.60 2.41
C PRO A 755 -9.86 20.63 2.85
N ALA A 756 -9.52 21.92 2.77
CA ALA A 756 -10.45 23.00 3.12
C ALA A 756 -11.62 23.10 2.14
N GLN A 757 -11.38 22.98 0.83
CA GLN A 757 -12.44 22.98 -0.19
C GLN A 757 -13.39 21.78 0.00
N PHE A 758 -12.82 20.60 0.31
CA PHE A 758 -13.64 19.43 0.60
C PHE A 758 -14.52 19.65 1.83
N ALA A 759 -13.94 20.12 2.95
CA ALA A 759 -14.70 20.40 4.17
C ALA A 759 -15.82 21.43 3.93
N ASN A 760 -15.53 22.50 3.19
CA ASN A 760 -16.51 23.54 2.83
C ASN A 760 -17.63 22.96 1.96
N ALA A 761 -17.32 22.13 0.98
CA ALA A 761 -18.30 21.48 0.12
C ALA A 761 -19.19 20.52 0.90
N ALA A 762 -18.63 19.71 1.79
CA ALA A 762 -19.39 18.83 2.68
C ALA A 762 -20.31 19.64 3.62
N LYS A 763 -19.80 20.70 4.23
CA LYS A 763 -20.57 21.59 5.10
C LYS A 763 -21.73 22.26 4.36
N SER A 764 -21.49 22.74 3.13
CA SER A 764 -22.55 23.37 2.29
C SER A 764 -23.65 22.37 1.88
N ALA A 765 -23.36 21.07 1.89
CA ALA A 765 -24.34 20.01 1.68
C ALA A 765 -25.11 19.62 2.97
N GLY A 766 -24.82 20.27 4.10
CA GLY A 766 -25.40 19.94 5.39
C GLY A 766 -24.79 18.69 6.06
N ALA A 767 -23.61 18.26 5.61
CA ALA A 767 -22.89 17.16 6.26
C ALA A 767 -22.27 17.59 7.59
N TYR A 768 -22.09 16.60 8.47
CA TYR A 768 -21.40 16.82 9.73
C TYR A 768 -19.90 16.98 9.51
N VAL A 769 -19.38 18.13 9.93
CA VAL A 769 -17.97 18.50 9.84
C VAL A 769 -17.46 18.76 11.27
N PRO A 770 -16.94 17.74 11.96
CA PRO A 770 -16.60 17.84 13.38
C PRO A 770 -15.34 18.64 13.68
N ALA A 771 -14.41 18.68 12.74
CA ALA A 771 -13.13 19.33 12.92
C ALA A 771 -12.73 20.10 11.65
N GLY A 772 -11.73 20.96 11.78
CA GLY A 772 -11.10 21.61 10.63
C GLY A 772 -9.90 20.84 10.08
N TYR A 773 -9.29 21.40 9.06
CA TYR A 773 -8.04 20.92 8.50
C TYR A 773 -6.92 20.83 9.56
N GLY A 774 -6.11 19.76 9.47
CA GLY A 774 -5.04 19.47 10.42
C GLY A 774 -5.34 18.31 11.37
N LEU A 775 -6.56 17.77 11.31
CA LEU A 775 -6.98 16.61 12.07
C LEU A 775 -7.64 15.58 11.13
N GLN A 776 -7.07 14.39 11.01
CA GLN A 776 -7.78 13.26 10.40
C GLN A 776 -8.80 12.73 11.40
N VAL A 777 -10.03 12.54 10.94
CA VAL A 777 -11.14 12.02 11.74
C VAL A 777 -11.65 10.72 11.11
N ASP A 778 -11.41 9.61 11.79
CA ASP A 778 -12.05 8.33 11.48
C ASP A 778 -13.10 8.04 12.55
N MET A 779 -14.35 7.99 12.14
CA MET A 779 -15.47 7.90 13.08
C MET A 779 -16.58 7.01 12.55
N ASN A 780 -17.13 6.17 13.42
CA ASN A 780 -18.28 5.34 13.12
C ASN A 780 -19.00 4.91 14.41
N GLY A 781 -20.30 5.07 14.43
CA GLY A 781 -21.06 4.80 15.63
C GLY A 781 -20.59 5.62 16.83
N ASN A 782 -20.24 4.93 17.90
CA ASN A 782 -19.70 5.54 19.12
C ASN A 782 -18.17 5.55 19.21
N PHE A 783 -17.49 5.11 18.16
CA PHE A 783 -16.02 5.14 18.10
C PHE A 783 -15.50 6.35 17.31
N VAL A 784 -14.48 7.00 17.85
CA VAL A 784 -13.79 8.14 17.23
C VAL A 784 -12.28 7.95 17.35
N SER A 785 -11.60 8.05 16.22
CA SER A 785 -10.14 8.17 16.14
C SER A 785 -9.77 9.54 15.58
N LEU A 786 -8.92 10.24 16.29
CA LEU A 786 -8.38 11.55 15.93
C LEU A 786 -6.88 11.44 15.76
N HIS A 787 -6.35 11.74 14.57
CA HIS A 787 -4.92 11.78 14.30
C HIS A 787 -4.50 13.19 13.91
N ALA A 788 -3.61 13.80 14.70
CA ALA A 788 -3.13 15.15 14.46
C ALA A 788 -2.12 15.17 13.29
N LEU A 789 -2.41 15.92 12.26
CA LEU A 789 -1.52 16.15 11.13
C LEU A 789 -0.50 17.25 11.46
N ARG A 790 -0.81 18.13 12.42
CA ARG A 790 0.01 19.22 12.90
C ARG A 790 -0.09 19.29 14.42
N SER A 791 0.90 19.87 15.07
CA SER A 791 0.78 20.24 16.47
C SER A 791 -0.13 21.45 16.61
N GLY A 792 -1.02 21.44 17.60
CA GLY A 792 -1.93 22.56 17.82
C GLY A 792 -3.09 22.22 18.74
N ARG A 793 -3.93 23.23 18.94
CA ARG A 793 -5.17 23.14 19.69
C ARG A 793 -6.34 22.95 18.76
N TYR A 794 -7.09 21.85 18.94
CA TYR A 794 -8.19 21.45 18.10
C TYR A 794 -9.50 21.45 18.86
N GLU A 795 -10.56 21.96 18.22
CA GLU A 795 -11.93 21.74 18.67
C GLU A 795 -12.55 20.64 17.81
N PHE A 796 -12.94 19.53 18.45
CA PHE A 796 -13.70 18.45 17.84
C PHE A 796 -15.15 18.53 18.33
N LYS A 797 -16.08 18.82 17.44
CA LYS A 797 -17.52 18.86 17.73
C LYS A 797 -18.05 17.46 17.87
N LEU A 798 -18.76 17.16 18.94
CA LEU A 798 -19.43 15.87 19.12
C LEU A 798 -20.75 15.83 18.34
N PRO A 799 -21.15 14.66 17.82
CA PRO A 799 -22.40 14.54 17.03
C PRO A 799 -23.65 14.84 17.86
N ARG A 800 -23.57 14.65 19.16
CA ARG A 800 -24.60 14.97 20.16
C ARG A 800 -23.96 15.34 21.49
N LYS A 801 -24.77 15.80 22.45
CA LYS A 801 -24.27 15.94 23.82
C LYS A 801 -24.06 14.53 24.39
N CYS A 802 -22.82 14.18 24.71
CA CYS A 802 -22.43 12.85 25.19
C CYS A 802 -21.16 12.91 26.04
N LYS A 803 -20.83 11.79 26.68
CA LYS A 803 -19.53 11.58 27.33
C LYS A 803 -18.51 11.08 26.32
N ALA A 804 -17.33 11.66 26.32
CA ALA A 804 -16.18 11.14 25.58
C ALA A 804 -15.22 10.46 26.55
N VAL A 805 -15.06 9.16 26.40
CA VAL A 805 -14.19 8.32 27.22
C VAL A 805 -12.93 8.03 26.41
N ASN A 806 -11.78 8.42 26.91
CA ASN A 806 -10.49 8.06 26.30
C ASN A 806 -10.28 6.55 26.43
N MET A 807 -10.20 5.85 25.33
CA MET A 807 -10.11 4.39 25.30
C MET A 807 -8.79 3.84 25.83
N LYS A 808 -7.71 4.64 25.83
CA LYS A 808 -6.41 4.22 26.38
C LYS A 808 -6.41 4.26 27.90
N THR A 809 -7.06 5.26 28.49
CA THR A 809 -7.02 5.49 29.96
C THR A 809 -8.30 5.11 30.68
N GLY A 810 -9.39 4.84 29.96
CA GLY A 810 -10.72 4.59 30.51
C GLY A 810 -11.37 5.83 31.16
N LYS A 811 -10.72 6.99 31.15
CA LYS A 811 -11.22 8.20 31.83
C LYS A 811 -12.19 8.97 30.94
N VAL A 812 -13.26 9.50 31.56
CA VAL A 812 -14.12 10.49 30.92
C VAL A 812 -13.34 11.79 30.77
N VAL A 813 -13.11 12.20 29.52
CA VAL A 813 -12.37 13.44 29.22
C VAL A 813 -13.30 14.64 29.23
N LYS A 814 -14.50 14.46 28.72
CA LYS A 814 -15.51 15.54 28.61
C LYS A 814 -16.92 14.96 28.60
N THR A 815 -17.85 15.73 29.18
CA THR A 815 -19.28 15.59 28.94
C THR A 815 -19.76 16.90 28.31
N GLY A 816 -20.30 16.86 27.08
CA GLY A 816 -20.70 18.09 26.38
C GLY A 816 -20.94 17.91 24.90
N LYS A 817 -20.78 19.00 24.14
CA LYS A 817 -20.98 19.06 22.68
C LYS A 817 -19.65 19.19 21.89
N SER A 818 -18.54 19.42 22.55
CA SER A 818 -17.23 19.49 21.91
C SER A 818 -16.09 19.06 22.83
N LEU A 819 -15.01 18.58 22.24
CA LEU A 819 -13.73 18.32 22.88
C LEU A 819 -12.75 19.40 22.43
N VAL A 820 -12.01 19.98 23.36
CA VAL A 820 -10.85 20.82 23.04
C VAL A 820 -9.61 20.04 23.43
N LEU A 821 -8.72 19.85 22.46
CA LEU A 821 -7.57 18.95 22.59
C LEU A 821 -6.30 19.67 22.13
N ASP A 822 -5.31 19.67 22.98
CA ASP A 822 -3.94 20.01 22.56
C ASP A 822 -3.27 18.71 22.13
N MET A 823 -2.87 18.64 20.85
CA MET A 823 -2.28 17.45 20.24
C MET A 823 -0.98 17.80 19.52
N THR A 824 -0.05 16.87 19.57
CA THR A 824 1.21 16.95 18.83
C THR A 824 1.03 16.28 17.47
N ALA A 825 1.68 16.79 16.43
CA ALA A 825 1.68 16.17 15.11
C ALA A 825 2.07 14.68 15.21
N GLY A 826 1.31 13.81 14.55
CA GLY A 826 1.49 12.36 14.62
C GLY A 826 0.84 11.68 15.83
N GLU A 827 0.32 12.43 16.78
CA GLU A 827 -0.42 11.85 17.92
C GLU A 827 -1.79 11.33 17.47
N THR A 828 -2.17 10.15 17.97
CA THR A 828 -3.51 9.57 17.77
C THR A 828 -4.20 9.37 19.11
N ARG A 829 -5.47 9.79 19.18
CA ARG A 829 -6.32 9.55 20.35
C ARG A 829 -7.63 8.88 19.93
N TRP A 830 -8.05 7.89 20.72
CA TRP A 830 -9.29 7.16 20.52
C TRP A 830 -10.28 7.44 21.61
N TYR A 831 -11.53 7.64 21.23
CA TYR A 831 -12.61 7.90 22.16
C TYR A 831 -13.80 6.99 21.88
N ARG A 832 -14.43 6.55 22.97
CA ARG A 832 -15.76 5.98 22.96
C ARG A 832 -16.75 7.06 23.41
N LEU A 833 -17.81 7.25 22.63
CA LEU A 833 -18.89 8.15 22.96
C LEU A 833 -20.00 7.37 23.67
N SER A 834 -20.49 7.86 24.78
CA SER A 834 -21.62 7.28 25.54
C SER A 834 -22.55 8.38 26.03
N ASP A 835 -23.76 8.05 26.33
CA ASP A 835 -24.73 8.97 26.85
C ASP A 835 -24.44 9.42 28.28
#